data_e33b8908d14c907bac71170dbcd4a060
#
_entry.id   e33b8908d14c907bac71170dbcd4a060
#
_cell.length_a   1.000
_cell.length_b   1.000
_cell.length_c   1.000
_cell.angle_alpha   90.00
_cell.angle_beta   90.00
_cell.angle_gamma   90.00
#
_symmetry.space_group_name_H-M   'P 1'
#
loop_
_entity.id
_entity.type
_entity.pdbx_description
1 polymer ?
#
loop_
_entity_poly.entity_id
_entity_poly.type
_entity_poly.pdbx_seq_one_letter_code
_entity_poly.pdbx_strand_id
1 'polypeptide(L)'
;MDTDNTTLDLANPGLYLNRDLSLLEFNWRVLQQALDESVPMLERLNYLCISSTNLDEFFEIRVAGLIQQIEISDLYIEADQVTPQEALKLIKARAHEIIEEQYEVLNDVLLPALEQEGIEVLSRANWTPEQTKWLRTYFTEEIAPILSPMGLDSAHPFPRLLNKSLNFIVSLVGKDAFGRNRGFAILQAPRALPRVIELPHEDEKKGTHRFVFLSSIIHAFAEDLFYGMKVKGCYQFRVTRNSDLAIDTEETSDLLSAIANELTHRHYGDEVRLEIAHNCPQTLVDFLRVQCGMEEDKVYLVNGPVNLSRIQEIYNLVERTDLKFKPFKQGYPASLPANSDLFSVLRKQDVLLHHPYHSFSPVIDFIKQAATDPTVLAIKQTLYRTGSKSPIVDALVVASKAGKEVTVVIELRARFDEAENVALASRLQQAAVHVVYGIVGYKTHAKMLLVLRRENNKLRRYAHLGTGNYHRSTSRIYTDYGFLTSDKQITEDVSHLFVQLTSLGKVPKTNKLLHAPFTLMDGLLSRIEREIANVEAGKSGHIIAKVNALVEPTMISAFYRASMAGVKIDLIVRGICCLKPGIEGLSENIQVRSIIGRFLEHTRIYYFKNDEEPEVWAASADLMKRNLLRRVEACFPIQPKQLRQQVIDDLHVYLVDNVQAWQLAADGRYQRIEKESETETMCAQSTLLEQMAKTY
;
A
#
# COMPACT_ATOMS: atom_id res chain seq x y z
N MET A 1 -23.31 50.49 -1.26
CA MET A 1 -22.15 49.67 -0.92
C MET A 1 -22.33 48.37 -1.71
N ASP A 2 -21.69 48.34 -2.88
CA ASP A 2 -21.72 47.16 -3.74
C ASP A 2 -20.95 46.07 -3.03
N THR A 3 -21.65 45.05 -2.56
CA THR A 3 -21.03 43.78 -2.18
C THR A 3 -20.62 43.09 -3.48
N ASP A 4 -19.36 43.21 -3.80
CA ASP A 4 -18.72 42.45 -4.88
C ASP A 4 -18.90 40.97 -4.58
N ASN A 5 -19.96 40.39 -5.15
CA ASN A 5 -20.28 38.98 -5.09
C ASN A 5 -19.39 38.26 -6.12
N THR A 6 -18.08 38.36 -5.96
CA THR A 6 -17.12 37.51 -6.72
C THR A 6 -17.36 36.09 -6.30
N THR A 7 -18.18 35.37 -7.06
CA THR A 7 -18.29 33.88 -6.95
C THR A 7 -16.90 33.30 -7.03
N LEU A 8 -16.44 32.72 -5.92
CA LEU A 8 -15.13 32.12 -5.81
C LEU A 8 -14.98 31.02 -6.90
N ASP A 9 -14.02 31.18 -7.79
CA ASP A 9 -13.78 30.20 -8.83
C ASP A 9 -13.13 28.93 -8.20
N LEU A 10 -13.94 27.90 -7.97
CA LEU A 10 -13.48 26.63 -7.40
C LEU A 10 -12.57 25.81 -8.33
N ALA A 11 -12.39 26.23 -9.58
CA ALA A 11 -11.40 25.68 -10.50
C ALA A 11 -10.02 26.34 -10.34
N ASN A 12 -9.88 27.35 -9.47
CA ASN A 12 -8.59 28.01 -9.21
C ASN A 12 -7.55 27.00 -8.69
N PRO A 13 -6.42 26.82 -9.38
CA PRO A 13 -5.36 25.89 -9.00
C PRO A 13 -4.81 26.10 -7.59
N GLY A 14 -4.81 27.33 -7.11
CA GLY A 14 -4.38 27.70 -5.77
C GLY A 14 -5.17 27.04 -4.64
N LEU A 15 -6.36 26.48 -4.94
CA LEU A 15 -7.21 25.78 -3.98
C LEU A 15 -6.88 24.28 -3.83
N TYR A 16 -5.91 23.78 -4.58
CA TYR A 16 -5.54 22.38 -4.54
C TYR A 16 -4.10 22.19 -4.08
N LEU A 17 -3.86 21.13 -3.31
CA LEU A 17 -2.52 20.67 -2.96
C LEU A 17 -2.00 19.73 -4.04
N ASN A 18 -0.68 19.78 -4.30
CA ASN A 18 -0.07 18.87 -5.23
C ASN A 18 -0.16 17.43 -4.71
N ARG A 19 -0.65 16.56 -5.55
CA ARG A 19 -0.92 15.16 -5.25
C ARG A 19 0.33 14.37 -4.87
N ASP A 20 1.44 14.59 -5.58
CA ASP A 20 2.65 13.80 -5.42
C ASP A 20 3.45 14.26 -4.19
N LEU A 21 3.45 15.57 -3.91
CA LEU A 21 3.97 16.10 -2.65
C LEU A 21 3.14 15.61 -1.46
N SER A 22 1.81 15.57 -1.57
CA SER A 22 0.94 15.02 -0.53
C SER A 22 1.23 13.53 -0.25
N LEU A 23 1.62 12.75 -1.27
CA LEU A 23 2.05 11.36 -1.10
C LEU A 23 3.42 11.26 -0.39
N LEU A 24 4.35 12.17 -0.67
CA LEU A 24 5.62 12.24 0.05
C LEU A 24 5.41 12.63 1.52
N GLU A 25 4.50 13.57 1.80
CA GLU A 25 4.12 13.91 3.18
C GLU A 25 3.47 12.75 3.93
N PHE A 26 2.71 11.88 3.25
CA PHE A 26 2.25 10.62 3.84
C PHE A 26 3.43 9.72 4.19
N ASN A 27 4.40 9.56 3.29
CA ASN A 27 5.58 8.73 3.56
C ASN A 27 6.46 9.30 4.68
N TRP A 28 6.56 10.62 4.77
CA TRP A 28 7.24 11.29 5.87
C TRP A 28 6.55 10.99 7.22
N ARG A 29 5.22 11.04 7.30
CA ARG A 29 4.48 10.66 8.53
C ARG A 29 4.70 9.19 8.91
N VAL A 30 4.90 8.29 7.94
CA VAL A 30 5.28 6.90 8.20
C VAL A 30 6.69 6.84 8.82
N LEU A 31 7.63 7.64 8.32
CA LEU A 31 8.98 7.74 8.90
C LEU A 31 8.94 8.27 10.35
N GLN A 32 8.07 9.23 10.66
CA GLN A 32 7.91 9.77 12.00
C GLN A 32 7.50 8.71 13.05
N GLN A 33 6.90 7.59 12.64
CA GLN A 33 6.64 6.46 13.54
C GLN A 33 7.94 5.78 14.01
N ALA A 34 9.04 5.90 13.26
CA ALA A 34 10.34 5.39 13.66
C ALA A 34 10.98 6.24 14.77
N LEU A 35 10.57 7.50 14.91
CA LEU A 35 11.02 8.42 15.96
C LEU A 35 10.15 8.37 17.23
N ASP A 36 8.95 7.82 17.15
CA ASP A 36 8.02 7.76 18.27
C ASP A 36 8.45 6.70 19.31
N GLU A 37 8.91 7.15 20.47
CA GLU A 37 9.36 6.27 21.55
C GLU A 37 8.25 5.42 22.18
N SER A 38 6.99 5.77 21.98
CA SER A 38 5.86 4.96 22.41
C SER A 38 5.65 3.69 21.55
N VAL A 39 6.29 3.63 20.37
CA VAL A 39 6.30 2.49 19.47
C VAL A 39 7.41 1.52 19.87
N PRO A 40 7.14 0.19 19.96
CA PRO A 40 8.16 -0.80 20.29
C PRO A 40 9.36 -0.76 19.34
N MET A 41 10.57 -0.99 19.86
CA MET A 41 11.84 -0.71 19.17
C MET A 41 11.97 -1.40 17.80
N LEU A 42 11.63 -2.67 17.67
CA LEU A 42 11.70 -3.37 16.39
C LEU A 42 10.61 -2.91 15.39
N GLU A 43 9.48 -2.41 15.89
CA GLU A 43 8.47 -1.78 15.03
C GLU A 43 8.94 -0.43 14.49
N ARG A 44 9.67 0.36 15.28
CA ARG A 44 10.32 1.60 14.83
C ARG A 44 11.24 1.32 13.65
N LEU A 45 12.10 0.28 13.77
CA LEU A 45 12.94 -0.19 12.65
C LEU A 45 12.10 -0.61 11.43
N ASN A 46 10.99 -1.30 11.66
CA ASN A 46 10.07 -1.71 10.60
C ASN A 46 9.43 -0.51 9.89
N TYR A 47 9.05 0.56 10.61
CA TYR A 47 8.53 1.78 9.99
C TYR A 47 9.55 2.50 9.11
N LEU A 48 10.82 2.53 9.49
CA LEU A 48 11.90 3.02 8.62
C LEU A 48 11.96 2.20 7.32
N CYS A 49 11.90 0.88 7.41
CA CYS A 49 11.92 -0.02 6.25
C CYS A 49 10.68 0.16 5.36
N ILE A 50 9.50 0.38 5.95
CA ILE A 50 8.24 0.68 5.23
C ILE A 50 8.37 2.02 4.50
N SER A 51 8.89 3.06 5.16
CA SER A 51 9.12 4.37 4.52
C SER A 51 10.05 4.26 3.31
N SER A 52 11.13 3.48 3.42
CA SER A 52 12.03 3.21 2.29
C SER A 52 11.35 2.44 1.15
N THR A 53 10.52 1.45 1.48
CA THR A 53 9.77 0.66 0.48
C THR A 53 8.73 1.51 -0.25
N ASN A 54 8.01 2.38 0.48
CA ASN A 54 7.05 3.31 -0.09
C ASN A 54 7.72 4.28 -1.07
N LEU A 55 8.92 4.76 -0.72
CA LEU A 55 9.67 5.66 -1.58
C LEU A 55 10.19 4.92 -2.83
N ASP A 56 10.61 3.67 -2.70
CA ASP A 56 10.96 2.83 -3.86
C ASP A 56 9.77 2.71 -4.83
N GLU A 57 8.57 2.36 -4.33
CA GLU A 57 7.36 2.27 -5.17
C GLU A 57 7.00 3.62 -5.79
N PHE A 58 7.16 4.71 -5.06
CA PHE A 58 6.93 6.06 -5.57
C PHE A 58 7.82 6.38 -6.78
N PHE A 59 9.11 6.06 -6.71
CA PHE A 59 10.03 6.24 -7.83
C PHE A 59 9.73 5.30 -8.98
N GLU A 60 9.51 4.01 -8.72
CA GLU A 60 9.24 2.99 -9.73
C GLU A 60 8.01 3.29 -10.59
N ILE A 61 7.05 4.04 -10.05
CA ILE A 61 5.74 4.22 -10.69
C ILE A 61 5.42 5.69 -10.96
N ARG A 62 5.47 6.54 -9.91
CA ARG A 62 5.01 7.94 -10.07
C ARG A 62 6.06 8.80 -10.73
N VAL A 63 7.29 8.77 -10.26
CA VAL A 63 8.39 9.51 -10.86
C VAL A 63 8.66 8.99 -12.28
N ALA A 64 8.67 7.67 -12.46
CA ALA A 64 8.79 7.04 -13.78
C ALA A 64 7.69 7.51 -14.74
N GLY A 65 6.44 7.54 -14.30
CA GLY A 65 5.31 8.03 -15.10
C GLY A 65 5.41 9.51 -15.46
N LEU A 66 5.91 10.38 -14.55
CA LEU A 66 6.14 11.80 -14.84
C LEU A 66 7.25 11.99 -15.86
N ILE A 67 8.34 11.22 -15.78
CA ILE A 67 9.44 11.24 -16.77
C ILE A 67 8.90 10.87 -18.15
N GLN A 68 8.11 9.79 -18.25
CA GLN A 68 7.50 9.39 -19.53
C GLN A 68 6.55 10.45 -20.09
N GLN A 69 5.73 11.11 -19.24
CA GLN A 69 4.86 12.21 -19.70
C GLN A 69 5.66 13.37 -20.31
N ILE A 70 6.80 13.71 -19.70
CA ILE A 70 7.70 14.75 -20.21
C ILE A 70 8.28 14.35 -21.57
N GLU A 71 8.71 13.10 -21.74
CA GLU A 71 9.31 12.58 -22.98
C GLU A 71 8.30 12.52 -24.13
N ILE A 72 7.05 12.13 -23.85
CA ILE A 72 5.98 12.01 -24.87
C ILE A 72 5.35 13.38 -25.16
N SER A 73 5.69 14.43 -24.39
CA SER A 73 5.05 15.75 -24.44
C SER A 73 3.53 15.68 -24.18
N ASP A 74 3.08 14.70 -23.41
CA ASP A 74 1.70 14.56 -22.97
C ASP A 74 1.45 15.47 -21.76
N LEU A 75 0.86 16.64 -22.02
CA LEU A 75 0.57 17.68 -21.03
C LEU A 75 -0.72 17.35 -20.24
N TYR A 76 -0.82 16.17 -19.63
CA TYR A 76 -1.87 15.97 -18.63
C TYR A 76 -1.53 16.77 -17.37
N ILE A 77 -2.31 17.84 -17.14
CA ILE A 77 -2.15 18.74 -16.00
C ILE A 77 -3.23 18.39 -14.97
N GLU A 78 -2.83 18.18 -13.71
CA GLU A 78 -3.74 17.94 -12.57
C GLU A 78 -4.45 19.28 -12.16
N ALA A 79 -5.34 19.22 -11.17
CA ALA A 79 -6.14 20.37 -10.75
C ALA A 79 -5.32 21.56 -10.20
N ASP A 80 -4.14 21.30 -9.65
CA ASP A 80 -3.20 22.31 -9.16
C ASP A 80 -2.42 23.03 -10.27
N GLN A 81 -2.62 22.62 -11.54
CA GLN A 81 -1.97 23.13 -12.75
C GLN A 81 -0.43 23.14 -12.72
N VAL A 82 0.19 22.39 -11.81
CA VAL A 82 1.63 22.20 -11.79
C VAL A 82 2.05 21.33 -12.98
N THR A 83 2.99 21.80 -13.80
CA THR A 83 3.50 21.03 -14.93
C THR A 83 4.28 19.80 -14.46
N PRO A 84 4.36 18.72 -15.28
CA PRO A 84 5.15 17.54 -14.92
C PRO A 84 6.62 17.85 -14.60
N GLN A 85 7.23 18.84 -15.28
CA GLN A 85 8.60 19.29 -15.05
C GLN A 85 8.75 19.98 -13.69
N GLU A 86 7.84 20.88 -13.34
CA GLU A 86 7.83 21.57 -12.04
C GLU A 86 7.55 20.59 -10.90
N ALA A 87 6.56 19.69 -11.09
CA ALA A 87 6.26 18.62 -10.14
C ALA A 87 7.49 17.75 -9.88
N LEU A 88 8.21 17.33 -10.92
CA LEU A 88 9.40 16.51 -10.80
C LEU A 88 10.52 17.24 -10.01
N LYS A 89 10.70 18.55 -10.24
CA LYS A 89 11.68 19.35 -9.49
C LYS A 89 11.34 19.41 -8.01
N LEU A 90 10.07 19.68 -7.66
CA LEU A 90 9.61 19.73 -6.27
C LEU A 90 9.70 18.36 -5.59
N ILE A 91 9.30 17.29 -6.29
CA ILE A 91 9.39 15.91 -5.82
C ILE A 91 10.85 15.54 -5.49
N LYS A 92 11.80 15.84 -6.40
CA LYS A 92 13.21 15.52 -6.19
C LYS A 92 13.75 16.22 -4.95
N ALA A 93 13.47 17.51 -4.77
CA ALA A 93 13.89 18.27 -3.58
C ALA A 93 13.36 17.61 -2.30
N ARG A 94 12.05 17.34 -2.24
CA ARG A 94 11.44 16.74 -1.05
C ARG A 94 11.90 15.30 -0.80
N ALA A 95 12.13 14.52 -1.86
CA ALA A 95 12.64 13.15 -1.74
C ALA A 95 14.09 13.12 -1.19
N HIS A 96 14.95 14.08 -1.55
CA HIS A 96 16.28 14.21 -0.96
C HIS A 96 16.21 14.44 0.55
N GLU A 97 15.36 15.37 1.00
CA GLU A 97 15.15 15.62 2.43
C GLU A 97 14.70 14.36 3.20
N ILE A 98 13.70 13.64 2.65
CA ILE A 98 13.20 12.41 3.28
C ILE A 98 14.26 11.31 3.33
N ILE A 99 15.05 11.16 2.26
CA ILE A 99 16.13 10.14 2.22
C ILE A 99 17.21 10.50 3.24
N GLU A 100 17.63 11.75 3.34
CA GLU A 100 18.59 12.20 4.33
C GLU A 100 18.09 11.90 5.75
N GLU A 101 16.86 12.30 6.08
CA GLU A 101 16.22 12.01 7.36
C GLU A 101 16.10 10.49 7.63
N GLN A 102 15.83 9.64 6.63
CA GLN A 102 15.82 8.17 6.80
C GLN A 102 17.18 7.64 7.31
N TYR A 103 18.29 8.15 6.80
CA TYR A 103 19.63 7.71 7.21
C TYR A 103 20.07 8.34 8.53
N GLU A 104 19.65 9.55 8.85
CA GLU A 104 19.82 10.15 10.18
C GLU A 104 19.06 9.33 11.23
N VAL A 105 17.79 9.01 10.97
CA VAL A 105 16.98 8.16 11.86
C VAL A 105 17.63 6.79 12.05
N LEU A 106 18.18 6.18 11.00
CA LEU A 106 18.90 4.91 11.13
C LEU A 106 20.11 5.04 12.05
N ASN A 107 21.02 5.97 11.71
CA ASN A 107 22.36 6.03 12.29
C ASN A 107 22.38 6.66 13.69
N ASP A 108 21.58 7.71 13.88
CA ASP A 108 21.68 8.54 15.10
C ASP A 108 20.60 8.16 16.14
N VAL A 109 19.55 7.47 15.72
CA VAL A 109 18.44 7.10 16.62
C VAL A 109 18.31 5.58 16.76
N LEU A 110 18.09 4.86 15.64
CA LEU A 110 17.68 3.45 15.73
C LEU A 110 18.85 2.52 16.06
N LEU A 111 20.00 2.66 15.41
CA LEU A 111 21.15 1.79 15.69
C LEU A 111 21.65 1.94 17.14
N PRO A 112 21.79 3.15 17.72
CA PRO A 112 22.16 3.30 19.13
C PRO A 112 21.11 2.74 20.10
N ALA A 113 19.81 2.90 19.78
CA ALA A 113 18.73 2.38 20.62
C ALA A 113 18.66 0.84 20.56
N LEU A 114 18.90 0.23 19.40
CA LEU A 114 18.99 -1.23 19.24
C LEU A 114 20.17 -1.81 20.02
N GLU A 115 21.32 -1.13 20.02
CA GLU A 115 22.50 -1.54 20.80
C GLU A 115 22.21 -1.57 22.31
N GLN A 116 21.44 -0.58 22.82
CA GLN A 116 20.99 -0.58 24.22
C GLN A 116 20.11 -1.78 24.56
N GLU A 117 19.35 -2.29 23.58
CA GLU A 117 18.53 -3.49 23.72
C GLU A 117 19.31 -4.80 23.47
N GLY A 118 20.63 -4.73 23.27
CA GLY A 118 21.47 -5.88 22.98
C GLY A 118 21.39 -6.37 21.54
N ILE A 119 20.96 -5.54 20.61
CA ILE A 119 20.89 -5.82 19.17
C ILE A 119 21.93 -4.94 18.47
N GLU A 120 23.10 -5.50 18.23
CA GLU A 120 24.26 -4.75 17.72
C GLU A 120 24.41 -4.97 16.20
N VAL A 121 24.53 -3.89 15.43
CA VAL A 121 24.92 -3.93 14.01
C VAL A 121 26.36 -3.46 13.90
N LEU A 122 27.27 -4.40 13.73
CA LEU A 122 28.71 -4.10 13.79
C LEU A 122 29.21 -3.49 12.47
N SER A 123 29.84 -2.32 12.60
CA SER A 123 30.66 -1.75 11.54
C SER A 123 31.97 -2.54 11.38
N ARG A 124 32.58 -2.49 10.20
CA ARG A 124 33.88 -3.18 9.94
C ARG A 124 34.97 -2.79 10.93
N ALA A 125 34.99 -1.55 11.41
CA ALA A 125 35.99 -1.07 12.35
C ALA A 125 35.92 -1.74 13.74
N ASN A 126 34.75 -2.29 14.07
CA ASN A 126 34.44 -2.87 15.37
C ASN A 126 34.49 -4.42 15.36
N TRP A 127 34.91 -5.04 14.25
CA TRP A 127 35.05 -6.50 14.21
C TRP A 127 36.24 -6.98 15.01
N THR A 128 36.07 -7.98 15.85
CA THR A 128 37.18 -8.65 16.51
C THR A 128 37.98 -9.49 15.50
N PRO A 129 39.24 -9.90 15.85
CA PRO A 129 40.00 -10.81 14.99
C PRO A 129 39.28 -12.14 14.73
N GLU A 130 38.59 -12.68 15.73
CA GLU A 130 37.80 -13.91 15.63
C GLU A 130 36.62 -13.76 14.67
N GLN A 131 35.87 -12.67 14.82
CA GLN A 131 34.75 -12.31 13.94
C GLN A 131 35.24 -12.09 12.50
N THR A 132 36.36 -11.38 12.34
CA THR A 132 36.98 -11.17 11.02
C THR A 132 37.37 -12.50 10.37
N LYS A 133 37.91 -13.43 11.13
CA LYS A 133 38.27 -14.77 10.64
C LYS A 133 37.03 -15.56 10.22
N TRP A 134 35.98 -15.55 11.05
CA TRP A 134 34.72 -16.22 10.74
C TRP A 134 34.07 -15.61 9.50
N LEU A 135 33.98 -14.29 9.41
CA LEU A 135 33.42 -13.56 8.27
C LEU A 135 34.20 -13.83 6.98
N ARG A 136 35.53 -13.98 7.06
CA ARG A 136 36.35 -14.37 5.88
C ARG A 136 36.03 -15.78 5.43
N THR A 137 35.87 -16.72 6.35
CA THR A 137 35.45 -18.09 6.02
C THR A 137 34.07 -18.09 5.36
N TYR A 138 33.11 -17.39 5.98
CA TYR A 138 31.76 -17.23 5.44
C TYR A 138 31.75 -16.58 4.04
N PHE A 139 32.58 -15.55 3.84
CA PHE A 139 32.74 -14.93 2.52
C PHE A 139 33.28 -15.94 1.49
N THR A 140 34.31 -16.69 1.84
CA THR A 140 34.99 -17.62 0.92
C THR A 140 34.09 -18.80 0.55
N GLU A 141 33.32 -19.35 1.50
CA GLU A 141 32.52 -20.54 1.33
C GLU A 141 31.09 -20.23 0.79
N GLU A 142 30.47 -19.16 1.25
CA GLU A 142 29.05 -18.90 0.98
C GLU A 142 28.80 -17.73 0.00
N ILE A 143 29.70 -16.74 -0.06
CA ILE A 143 29.47 -15.51 -0.85
C ILE A 143 30.30 -15.52 -2.14
N ALA A 144 31.62 -15.70 -2.05
CA ALA A 144 32.52 -15.59 -3.19
C ALA A 144 32.19 -16.55 -4.35
N PRO A 145 31.78 -17.81 -4.13
CA PRO A 145 31.44 -18.71 -5.22
C PRO A 145 30.24 -18.30 -6.05
N ILE A 146 29.38 -17.45 -5.50
CA ILE A 146 28.15 -16.97 -6.16
C ILE A 146 28.39 -15.62 -6.86
N LEU A 147 29.42 -14.88 -6.46
CA LEU A 147 29.76 -13.59 -7.04
C LEU A 147 30.50 -13.79 -8.38
N SER A 148 30.08 -13.00 -9.37
CA SER A 148 30.71 -12.95 -10.69
C SER A 148 31.25 -11.54 -10.97
N PRO A 149 32.52 -11.26 -10.66
CA PRO A 149 33.13 -9.96 -10.95
C PRO A 149 33.21 -9.72 -12.47
N MET A 150 32.74 -8.56 -12.93
CA MET A 150 32.83 -8.14 -14.33
C MET A 150 33.79 -6.95 -14.46
N GLY A 151 34.97 -7.18 -14.99
CA GLY A 151 35.89 -6.10 -15.35
C GLY A 151 35.36 -5.30 -16.54
N LEU A 152 35.37 -3.98 -16.45
CA LEU A 152 34.85 -3.10 -17.49
C LEU A 152 35.94 -2.76 -18.52
N ASP A 153 35.67 -3.03 -19.80
CA ASP A 153 36.50 -2.64 -20.95
C ASP A 153 35.65 -2.61 -22.25
N SER A 154 36.30 -2.40 -23.38
CA SER A 154 35.64 -2.35 -24.71
C SER A 154 34.95 -3.68 -25.10
N ALA A 155 35.38 -4.81 -24.52
CA ALA A 155 34.79 -6.13 -24.76
C ALA A 155 33.76 -6.52 -23.67
N HIS A 156 33.78 -5.83 -22.54
CA HIS A 156 32.88 -6.03 -21.41
C HIS A 156 32.23 -4.70 -21.05
N PRO A 157 31.16 -4.32 -21.78
CA PRO A 157 30.45 -3.07 -21.52
C PRO A 157 29.78 -3.09 -20.14
N PHE A 158 29.35 -1.94 -19.68
CA PHE A 158 28.62 -1.82 -18.42
C PHE A 158 27.39 -2.73 -18.41
N PRO A 159 27.22 -3.60 -17.40
CA PRO A 159 26.14 -4.58 -17.39
C PRO A 159 24.77 -3.92 -17.19
N ARG A 160 23.75 -4.51 -17.76
CA ARG A 160 22.38 -4.13 -17.47
C ARG A 160 21.97 -4.60 -16.07
N LEU A 161 21.87 -3.66 -15.15
CA LEU A 161 21.61 -3.93 -13.75
C LEU A 161 20.12 -4.23 -13.51
N LEU A 162 19.83 -5.20 -12.65
CA LEU A 162 18.46 -5.52 -12.22
C LEU A 162 17.90 -4.40 -11.32
N ASN A 163 16.62 -4.12 -11.45
CA ASN A 163 15.93 -3.16 -10.61
C ASN A 163 16.15 -3.43 -9.11
N LYS A 164 16.60 -2.42 -8.37
CA LYS A 164 16.88 -2.45 -6.91
C LYS A 164 17.86 -3.53 -6.47
N SER A 165 18.72 -4.05 -7.36
CA SER A 165 19.79 -4.97 -6.97
C SER A 165 20.91 -4.24 -6.23
N LEU A 166 21.54 -4.92 -5.27
CA LEU A 166 22.76 -4.45 -4.63
C LEU A 166 23.95 -4.71 -5.54
N ASN A 167 24.65 -3.64 -5.90
CA ASN A 167 25.83 -3.70 -6.76
C ASN A 167 26.98 -2.96 -6.12
N PHE A 168 28.19 -3.26 -6.57
CA PHE A 168 29.41 -2.56 -6.14
C PHE A 168 30.21 -2.15 -7.37
N ILE A 169 30.73 -0.94 -7.35
CA ILE A 169 31.79 -0.52 -8.25
C ILE A 169 33.11 -0.68 -7.52
N VAL A 170 34.04 -1.42 -8.14
CA VAL A 170 35.36 -1.70 -7.59
C VAL A 170 36.41 -1.02 -8.44
N SER A 171 37.23 -0.19 -7.80
CA SER A 171 38.39 0.45 -8.42
C SER A 171 39.63 -0.45 -8.28
N LEU A 172 40.22 -0.81 -9.41
CA LEU A 172 41.32 -1.77 -9.48
C LEU A 172 42.60 -1.11 -9.98
N VAL A 173 43.73 -1.57 -9.45
CA VAL A 173 45.07 -1.20 -9.90
C VAL A 173 45.89 -2.46 -10.12
N GLY A 174 46.58 -2.50 -11.25
CA GLY A 174 47.39 -3.64 -11.65
C GLY A 174 47.08 -4.09 -13.06
N LYS A 175 47.71 -5.19 -13.45
CA LYS A 175 47.50 -5.83 -14.75
C LYS A 175 46.69 -7.10 -14.61
N ASP A 176 45.75 -7.29 -15.51
CA ASP A 176 45.03 -8.57 -15.61
C ASP A 176 45.94 -9.71 -16.09
N ALA A 177 45.41 -10.93 -16.16
CA ALA A 177 46.15 -12.11 -16.63
C ALA A 177 46.71 -11.96 -18.04
N PHE A 178 46.20 -11.00 -18.83
CA PHE A 178 46.64 -10.71 -20.20
C PHE A 178 47.58 -9.50 -20.28
N GLY A 179 48.04 -8.99 -19.11
CA GLY A 179 48.96 -7.85 -19.03
C GLY A 179 48.33 -6.45 -19.27
N ARG A 180 47.00 -6.34 -19.32
CA ARG A 180 46.27 -5.09 -19.57
C ARG A 180 45.94 -4.41 -18.25
N ASN A 181 46.07 -3.07 -18.22
CA ASN A 181 45.61 -2.30 -17.07
C ASN A 181 44.07 -2.32 -17.02
N ARG A 182 43.53 -2.67 -15.86
CA ARG A 182 42.08 -2.62 -15.58
C ARG A 182 41.82 -1.51 -14.58
N GLY A 183 40.74 -0.73 -14.83
CA GLY A 183 40.36 0.40 -13.99
C GLY A 183 39.20 0.10 -13.05
N PHE A 184 38.16 -0.53 -13.57
CA PHE A 184 36.93 -0.75 -12.82
C PHE A 184 36.35 -2.15 -13.06
N ALA A 185 35.64 -2.64 -12.04
CA ALA A 185 34.81 -3.83 -12.15
C ALA A 185 33.47 -3.60 -11.45
N ILE A 186 32.44 -4.32 -11.89
CA ILE A 186 31.12 -4.37 -11.25
C ILE A 186 30.94 -5.73 -10.57
N LEU A 187 30.49 -5.69 -9.32
CA LEU A 187 30.02 -6.88 -8.58
C LEU A 187 28.52 -6.75 -8.38
N GLN A 188 27.76 -7.76 -8.79
CA GLN A 188 26.32 -7.85 -8.51
C GLN A 188 26.10 -8.85 -7.37
N ALA A 189 25.54 -8.40 -6.25
CA ALA A 189 25.17 -9.31 -5.16
C ALA A 189 23.84 -10.01 -5.49
N PRO A 190 23.81 -11.34 -5.59
CA PRO A 190 22.61 -12.10 -5.88
C PRO A 190 21.50 -11.84 -4.85
N ARG A 191 20.24 -11.84 -5.30
CA ARG A 191 19.08 -11.62 -4.43
C ARG A 191 18.85 -12.74 -3.41
N ALA A 192 19.38 -13.93 -3.69
CA ALA A 192 19.28 -15.09 -2.81
C ALA A 192 20.11 -14.95 -1.52
N LEU A 193 21.15 -14.11 -1.53
CA LEU A 193 21.98 -13.88 -0.34
C LEU A 193 21.21 -13.00 0.67
N PRO A 194 21.25 -13.34 1.99
CA PRO A 194 20.72 -12.51 3.05
C PRO A 194 21.45 -11.15 3.06
N ARG A 195 20.75 -10.07 3.45
CA ARG A 195 21.36 -8.73 3.53
C ARG A 195 21.91 -8.41 4.91
N VAL A 196 21.45 -9.16 5.90
CA VAL A 196 21.89 -9.09 7.30
C VAL A 196 22.35 -10.48 7.71
N ILE A 197 23.57 -10.58 8.21
CA ILE A 197 24.19 -11.83 8.65
C ILE A 197 24.35 -11.80 10.16
N GLU A 198 23.77 -12.75 10.87
CA GLU A 198 23.94 -12.89 12.30
C GLU A 198 25.27 -13.63 12.59
N LEU A 199 26.07 -13.06 13.49
CA LEU A 199 27.32 -13.68 13.91
C LEU A 199 27.08 -14.78 14.93
N PRO A 200 27.90 -15.82 14.98
CA PRO A 200 27.82 -16.83 16.03
C PRO A 200 27.96 -16.21 17.42
N HIS A 201 27.21 -16.72 18.36
CA HIS A 201 27.29 -16.30 19.78
C HIS A 201 28.63 -16.75 20.36
N GLU A 202 29.47 -15.82 20.76
CA GLU A 202 30.78 -16.09 21.36
C GLU A 202 30.70 -16.32 22.88
N ASP A 203 29.62 -15.86 23.54
CA ASP A 203 29.42 -15.97 24.98
C ASP A 203 27.96 -16.31 25.35
N GLU A 204 27.80 -17.01 26.50
CA GLU A 204 26.52 -17.42 27.11
C GLU A 204 25.64 -16.26 27.61
N LYS A 205 25.86 -15.03 27.23
CA LYS A 205 24.92 -13.92 27.48
C LYS A 205 23.70 -14.15 26.61
N LYS A 206 22.76 -14.94 27.11
CA LYS A 206 21.44 -15.11 26.50
C LYS A 206 20.82 -13.73 26.21
N GLY A 207 20.56 -13.46 24.95
CA GLY A 207 19.78 -12.32 24.51
C GLY A 207 20.53 -11.22 23.75
N THR A 208 21.84 -11.35 23.49
CA THR A 208 22.58 -10.42 22.62
C THR A 208 22.62 -10.96 21.20
N HIS A 209 22.19 -10.14 20.23
CA HIS A 209 22.24 -10.43 18.80
C HIS A 209 23.26 -9.52 18.13
N ARG A 210 24.18 -10.08 17.35
CA ARG A 210 25.19 -9.33 16.59
C ARG A 210 25.04 -9.56 15.12
N PHE A 211 24.87 -8.48 14.38
CA PHE A 211 24.64 -8.51 12.94
C PHE A 211 25.72 -7.78 12.17
N VAL A 212 25.96 -8.21 10.92
CA VAL A 212 26.81 -7.54 9.96
C VAL A 212 26.06 -7.45 8.62
N PHE A 213 26.16 -6.30 7.96
CA PHE A 213 25.60 -6.16 6.62
C PHE A 213 26.43 -6.93 5.59
N LEU A 214 25.75 -7.61 4.66
CA LEU A 214 26.39 -8.24 3.50
C LEU A 214 27.29 -7.27 2.75
N SER A 215 26.86 -6.02 2.61
CA SER A 215 27.66 -4.98 1.95
C SER A 215 29.01 -4.75 2.65
N SER A 216 29.05 -4.79 4.00
CA SER A 216 30.29 -4.65 4.77
C SER A 216 31.23 -5.82 4.56
N ILE A 217 30.69 -7.05 4.45
CA ILE A 217 31.47 -8.27 4.19
C ILE A 217 32.10 -8.23 2.79
N ILE A 218 31.28 -7.92 1.76
CA ILE A 218 31.77 -7.81 0.38
C ILE A 218 32.83 -6.68 0.28
N HIS A 219 32.57 -5.53 0.89
CA HIS A 219 33.55 -4.44 0.93
C HIS A 219 34.85 -4.84 1.61
N ALA A 220 34.81 -5.65 2.67
CA ALA A 220 36.00 -6.07 3.41
C ALA A 220 36.89 -7.04 2.62
N PHE A 221 36.28 -7.96 1.86
CA PHE A 221 36.95 -9.07 1.22
C PHE A 221 36.89 -9.05 -0.32
N ALA A 222 36.45 -7.91 -0.91
CA ALA A 222 36.38 -7.77 -2.38
C ALA A 222 37.72 -8.06 -3.08
N GLU A 223 38.86 -7.77 -2.44
CA GLU A 223 40.20 -8.00 -3.01
C GLU A 223 40.45 -9.48 -3.28
N ASP A 224 39.87 -10.39 -2.50
CA ASP A 224 40.01 -11.85 -2.68
C ASP A 224 39.41 -12.35 -4.01
N LEU A 225 38.52 -11.54 -4.63
CA LEU A 225 37.91 -11.84 -5.94
C LEU A 225 38.77 -11.41 -7.14
N PHE A 226 39.80 -10.58 -6.93
CA PHE A 226 40.62 -9.99 -8.00
C PHE A 226 42.09 -10.43 -7.86
N TYR A 227 42.32 -11.71 -8.03
CA TYR A 227 43.65 -12.31 -7.83
C TYR A 227 44.75 -11.60 -8.62
N GLY A 228 45.80 -11.15 -7.93
CA GLY A 228 46.95 -10.47 -8.55
C GLY A 228 46.71 -8.95 -8.85
N MET A 229 45.55 -8.42 -8.50
CA MET A 229 45.23 -6.99 -8.57
C MET A 229 45.01 -6.41 -7.20
N LYS A 230 45.19 -5.08 -7.06
CA LYS A 230 44.92 -4.34 -5.82
C LYS A 230 43.61 -3.60 -5.91
N VAL A 231 42.72 -3.79 -4.95
CA VAL A 231 41.49 -3.00 -4.79
C VAL A 231 41.80 -1.68 -4.11
N LYS A 232 41.56 -0.54 -4.80
CA LYS A 232 41.66 0.80 -4.22
C LYS A 232 40.41 1.24 -3.48
N GLY A 233 39.25 0.74 -3.93
CA GLY A 233 37.96 1.07 -3.33
C GLY A 233 36.87 0.15 -3.86
N CYS A 234 35.84 -0.05 -3.04
CA CYS A 234 34.68 -0.84 -3.34
C CYS A 234 33.46 -0.10 -2.77
N TYR A 235 32.53 0.34 -3.63
CA TYR A 235 31.42 1.21 -3.22
C TYR A 235 30.11 0.63 -3.68
N GLN A 236 29.16 0.50 -2.75
CA GLN A 236 27.83 -0.01 -3.06
C GLN A 236 26.98 1.02 -3.78
N PHE A 237 26.14 0.54 -4.68
CA PHE A 237 25.15 1.35 -5.37
C PHE A 237 23.96 0.50 -5.81
N ARG A 238 22.82 1.13 -6.09
CA ARG A 238 21.65 0.50 -6.71
C ARG A 238 20.96 1.43 -7.70
N VAL A 239 20.27 0.84 -8.67
CA VAL A 239 19.44 1.56 -9.64
C VAL A 239 17.98 1.19 -9.40
N THR A 240 17.12 2.19 -9.29
CA THR A 240 15.65 2.01 -9.31
C THR A 240 15.17 2.26 -10.74
N ARG A 241 14.34 1.33 -11.26
CA ARG A 241 13.85 1.35 -12.65
C ARG A 241 12.34 1.51 -12.70
N ASN A 242 11.85 2.00 -13.82
CA ASN A 242 10.43 1.97 -14.11
C ASN A 242 9.91 0.52 -14.05
N SER A 243 8.87 0.31 -13.28
CA SER A 243 8.24 -1.01 -13.07
C SER A 243 6.76 -1.05 -13.50
N ASP A 244 6.27 -0.01 -14.16
CA ASP A 244 4.91 -0.02 -14.72
C ASP A 244 4.86 -0.88 -15.99
N LEU A 245 3.80 -1.68 -16.14
CA LEU A 245 3.62 -2.55 -17.30
C LEU A 245 2.92 -1.78 -18.41
N ALA A 246 3.60 -1.63 -19.56
CA ALA A 246 3.06 -0.98 -20.73
C ALA A 246 2.32 -2.02 -21.61
N ILE A 247 1.06 -2.35 -21.25
CA ILE A 247 0.23 -3.28 -22.03
C ILE A 247 -0.95 -2.53 -22.61
N ASP A 248 -1.04 -2.51 -23.94
CA ASP A 248 -2.25 -2.08 -24.63
C ASP A 248 -3.31 -3.19 -24.54
N THR A 249 -4.32 -2.94 -23.70
CA THR A 249 -5.38 -3.92 -23.45
C THR A 249 -6.49 -3.88 -24.51
N GLU A 250 -6.53 -2.88 -25.37
CA GLU A 250 -7.53 -2.76 -26.44
C GLU A 250 -7.10 -3.56 -27.67
N GLU A 251 -5.80 -3.61 -27.95
CA GLU A 251 -5.24 -4.35 -29.09
C GLU A 251 -4.86 -5.81 -28.74
N THR A 252 -4.87 -6.18 -27.45
CA THR A 252 -4.40 -7.50 -26.99
C THR A 252 -5.53 -8.54 -27.07
N SER A 253 -5.34 -9.58 -27.87
CA SER A 253 -6.31 -10.70 -27.99
C SER A 253 -6.28 -11.68 -26.82
N ASP A 254 -5.12 -11.86 -26.14
CA ASP A 254 -4.93 -12.71 -24.97
C ASP A 254 -4.16 -11.94 -23.85
N LEU A 255 -4.92 -11.34 -22.96
CA LEU A 255 -4.40 -10.52 -21.86
C LEU A 255 -3.49 -11.32 -20.90
N LEU A 256 -3.80 -12.60 -20.67
CA LEU A 256 -3.02 -13.45 -19.75
C LEU A 256 -1.61 -13.69 -20.30
N SER A 257 -1.50 -14.07 -21.56
CA SER A 257 -0.22 -14.29 -22.24
C SER A 257 0.57 -12.99 -22.40
N ALA A 258 -0.07 -11.86 -22.69
CA ALA A 258 0.58 -10.56 -22.80
C ALA A 258 1.20 -10.14 -21.47
N ILE A 259 0.48 -10.27 -20.35
CA ILE A 259 1.00 -9.95 -19.02
C ILE A 259 2.18 -10.88 -18.66
N ALA A 260 2.07 -12.19 -18.91
CA ALA A 260 3.13 -13.14 -18.61
C ALA A 260 4.44 -12.82 -19.35
N ASN A 261 4.35 -12.38 -20.59
CA ASN A 261 5.50 -11.96 -21.40
C ASN A 261 6.12 -10.66 -20.87
N GLU A 262 5.31 -9.65 -20.59
CA GLU A 262 5.77 -8.33 -20.13
C GLU A 262 6.43 -8.38 -18.74
N LEU A 263 6.00 -9.30 -17.86
CA LEU A 263 6.61 -9.51 -16.55
C LEU A 263 8.12 -9.83 -16.64
N THR A 264 8.57 -10.47 -17.72
CA THR A 264 9.98 -10.79 -17.95
C THR A 264 10.79 -9.51 -18.21
N HIS A 265 10.20 -8.53 -18.87
CA HIS A 265 10.85 -7.25 -19.23
C HIS A 265 10.86 -6.23 -18.10
N ARG A 266 9.97 -6.36 -17.12
CA ARG A 266 9.80 -5.42 -15.99
C ARG A 266 11.08 -5.14 -15.19
N HIS A 267 11.98 -6.11 -15.08
CA HIS A 267 13.24 -5.96 -14.34
C HIS A 267 14.24 -5.03 -15.02
N TYR A 268 13.98 -4.63 -16.25
CA TYR A 268 14.88 -3.89 -17.13
C TYR A 268 14.22 -2.64 -17.73
N GLY A 269 13.24 -2.05 -17.08
CA GLY A 269 12.68 -0.75 -17.44
C GLY A 269 13.72 0.38 -17.37
N ASP A 270 13.35 1.59 -17.79
CA ASP A 270 14.23 2.76 -17.80
C ASP A 270 14.68 3.15 -16.40
N GLU A 271 15.87 3.71 -16.29
CA GLU A 271 16.47 4.14 -15.03
C GLU A 271 15.77 5.40 -14.49
N VAL A 272 15.38 5.37 -13.21
CA VAL A 272 14.66 6.47 -12.56
C VAL A 272 15.48 7.12 -11.46
N ARG A 273 16.24 6.33 -10.68
CA ARG A 273 17.02 6.80 -9.53
C ARG A 273 18.29 5.97 -9.36
N LEU A 274 19.40 6.65 -9.03
CA LEU A 274 20.67 6.04 -8.68
C LEU A 274 21.03 6.39 -7.23
N GLU A 275 21.18 5.38 -6.38
CA GLU A 275 21.65 5.53 -5.00
C GLU A 275 23.05 4.98 -4.88
N ILE A 276 23.95 5.76 -4.26
CA ILE A 276 25.37 5.44 -4.14
C ILE A 276 25.82 5.72 -2.70
N ALA A 277 26.71 4.90 -2.17
CA ALA A 277 27.33 5.16 -0.87
C ALA A 277 27.98 6.56 -0.84
N HIS A 278 27.71 7.35 0.20
CA HIS A 278 28.15 8.75 0.32
C HIS A 278 29.68 8.93 0.27
N ASN A 279 30.42 7.92 0.68
CA ASN A 279 31.90 7.93 0.67
C ASN A 279 32.51 7.53 -0.69
N CYS A 280 31.67 7.34 -1.74
CA CYS A 280 32.15 7.05 -3.08
C CYS A 280 32.81 8.29 -3.68
N PRO A 281 34.05 8.21 -4.24
CA PRO A 281 34.70 9.34 -4.88
C PRO A 281 33.87 9.90 -6.05
N GLN A 282 33.86 11.24 -6.19
CA GLN A 282 33.06 11.93 -7.22
C GLN A 282 33.32 11.39 -8.63
N THR A 283 34.56 11.04 -8.95
CA THR A 283 34.91 10.46 -10.25
C THR A 283 34.20 9.15 -10.55
N LEU A 284 33.92 8.32 -9.53
CA LEU A 284 33.16 7.09 -9.68
C LEU A 284 31.65 7.36 -9.71
N VAL A 285 31.19 8.35 -8.96
CA VAL A 285 29.80 8.82 -9.03
C VAL A 285 29.48 9.31 -10.44
N ASP A 286 30.33 10.16 -11.02
CA ASP A 286 30.17 10.67 -12.38
C ASP A 286 30.24 9.54 -13.42
N PHE A 287 31.14 8.58 -13.23
CA PHE A 287 31.22 7.41 -14.09
C PHE A 287 29.92 6.61 -14.06
N LEU A 288 29.40 6.25 -12.87
CA LEU A 288 28.15 5.50 -12.72
C LEU A 288 26.97 6.28 -13.32
N ARG A 289 26.91 7.58 -13.07
CA ARG A 289 25.87 8.46 -13.59
C ARG A 289 25.82 8.42 -15.12
N VAL A 290 26.97 8.54 -15.77
CA VAL A 290 27.08 8.48 -17.24
C VAL A 290 26.71 7.10 -17.76
N GLN A 291 27.20 6.02 -17.13
CA GLN A 291 26.90 4.64 -17.55
C GLN A 291 25.41 4.28 -17.39
N CYS A 292 24.73 4.88 -16.42
CA CYS A 292 23.28 4.70 -16.21
C CYS A 292 22.45 5.74 -16.98
N GLY A 293 23.04 6.63 -17.78
CA GLY A 293 22.29 7.64 -18.54
C GLY A 293 21.50 8.63 -17.68
N MET A 294 22.00 8.94 -16.46
CA MET A 294 21.27 9.76 -15.50
C MET A 294 21.81 11.19 -15.37
N GLU A 295 20.90 12.12 -15.10
CA GLU A 295 21.21 13.49 -14.70
C GLU A 295 21.64 13.54 -13.23
N GLU A 296 22.33 14.61 -12.82
CA GLU A 296 22.87 14.77 -11.47
C GLU A 296 21.79 14.75 -10.39
N ASP A 297 20.63 15.33 -10.68
CA ASP A 297 19.48 15.40 -9.77
C ASP A 297 18.71 14.08 -9.57
N LYS A 298 19.11 13.01 -10.30
CA LYS A 298 18.63 11.63 -10.10
C LYS A 298 19.56 10.78 -9.24
N VAL A 299 20.67 11.38 -8.74
CA VAL A 299 21.68 10.71 -7.92
C VAL A 299 21.48 11.06 -6.43
N TYR A 300 21.45 10.04 -5.59
CA TYR A 300 21.26 10.14 -4.15
C TYR A 300 22.45 9.51 -3.43
N LEU A 301 23.23 10.33 -2.72
CA LEU A 301 24.33 9.85 -1.90
C LEU A 301 23.80 9.48 -0.52
N VAL A 302 23.99 8.22 -0.09
CA VAL A 302 23.37 7.68 1.12
C VAL A 302 24.40 7.23 2.15
N ASN A 303 24.19 7.57 3.42
CA ASN A 303 25.07 7.26 4.52
C ASN A 303 24.68 5.95 5.22
N GLY A 304 24.76 4.84 4.48
CA GLY A 304 24.38 3.51 4.98
C GLY A 304 24.16 2.52 3.84
N PRO A 305 23.43 1.42 4.09
CA PRO A 305 23.15 0.44 3.07
C PRO A 305 22.19 1.02 2.02
N VAL A 306 22.57 0.92 0.72
CA VAL A 306 21.74 1.42 -0.39
C VAL A 306 20.38 0.72 -0.55
N ASN A 307 20.16 -0.36 0.17
CA ASN A 307 18.89 -1.11 0.17
C ASN A 307 18.31 -1.12 1.59
N LEU A 308 17.97 0.06 2.09
CA LEU A 308 17.55 0.33 3.47
C LEU A 308 16.39 -0.58 3.93
N SER A 309 15.40 -0.85 3.06
CA SER A 309 14.27 -1.72 3.37
C SER A 309 14.67 -3.16 3.77
N ARG A 310 15.87 -3.61 3.38
CA ARG A 310 16.36 -4.96 3.71
C ARG A 310 16.80 -5.13 5.15
N ILE A 311 17.01 -4.05 5.89
CA ILE A 311 17.29 -4.10 7.33
C ILE A 311 16.12 -4.73 8.10
N GLN A 312 14.94 -4.79 7.50
CA GLN A 312 13.78 -5.53 8.06
C GLN A 312 14.11 -7.00 8.39
N GLU A 313 15.16 -7.58 7.81
CA GLU A 313 15.63 -8.92 8.19
C GLU A 313 15.94 -9.02 9.68
N ILE A 314 16.45 -7.96 10.33
CA ILE A 314 16.69 -7.90 11.80
C ILE A 314 15.37 -8.13 12.57
N TYR A 315 14.28 -7.48 12.15
CA TYR A 315 12.97 -7.68 12.75
C TYR A 315 12.52 -9.14 12.74
N ASN A 316 12.83 -9.87 11.67
CA ASN A 316 12.44 -11.27 11.52
C ASN A 316 13.35 -12.24 12.28
N LEU A 317 14.64 -11.93 12.40
CA LEU A 317 15.65 -12.78 13.06
C LEU A 317 15.59 -12.66 14.58
N VAL A 318 15.22 -11.50 15.13
CA VAL A 318 15.19 -11.26 16.58
C VAL A 318 13.86 -11.70 17.19
N GLU A 319 13.88 -12.69 18.07
CA GLU A 319 12.71 -13.22 18.77
C GLU A 319 12.44 -12.51 20.11
N ARG A 320 12.45 -11.16 20.12
CA ARG A 320 12.14 -10.31 21.28
C ARG A 320 10.72 -9.76 21.16
N THR A 321 9.75 -10.46 21.77
CA THR A 321 8.32 -10.09 21.72
C THR A 321 8.00 -8.80 22.49
N ASP A 322 8.83 -8.42 23.44
CA ASP A 322 8.78 -7.17 24.20
C ASP A 322 9.12 -5.94 23.34
N LEU A 323 9.94 -6.12 22.28
CA LEU A 323 10.32 -5.07 21.32
C LEU A 323 9.39 -5.01 20.09
N LYS A 324 8.32 -5.79 20.07
CA LYS A 324 7.30 -5.83 18.99
C LYS A 324 5.92 -5.52 19.54
N PHE A 325 4.99 -5.14 18.68
CA PHE A 325 3.59 -5.00 19.09
C PHE A 325 3.08 -6.30 19.74
N LYS A 326 2.46 -6.18 20.91
CA LYS A 326 1.88 -7.34 21.59
C LYS A 326 0.89 -8.05 20.67
N PRO A 327 1.02 -9.38 20.50
CA PRO A 327 0.05 -10.14 19.71
C PRO A 327 -1.34 -9.99 20.32
N PHE A 328 -2.36 -10.00 19.48
CA PHE A 328 -3.75 -9.90 19.91
C PHE A 328 -4.59 -11.03 19.29
N LYS A 329 -5.67 -11.35 19.96
CA LYS A 329 -6.64 -12.34 19.49
C LYS A 329 -7.84 -11.60 18.90
N GLN A 330 -8.08 -11.82 17.60
CA GLN A 330 -9.22 -11.23 16.92
C GLN A 330 -10.53 -11.75 17.51
N GLY A 331 -11.51 -10.86 17.66
CA GLY A 331 -12.85 -11.19 18.14
C GLY A 331 -13.78 -11.70 17.04
N TYR A 332 -15.02 -11.94 17.46
CA TYR A 332 -16.16 -12.21 16.58
C TYR A 332 -17.29 -11.26 16.98
N PRO A 333 -18.08 -10.75 16.02
CA PRO A 333 -19.25 -9.95 16.40
C PRO A 333 -20.24 -10.80 17.20
N ALA A 334 -20.89 -10.21 18.21
CA ALA A 334 -21.85 -10.90 19.06
C ALA A 334 -23.00 -11.57 18.28
N SER A 335 -23.33 -11.00 17.11
CA SER A 335 -24.33 -11.54 16.17
C SER A 335 -23.91 -12.83 15.46
N LEU A 336 -22.61 -13.23 15.57
CA LEU A 336 -22.06 -14.38 14.85
C LEU A 336 -21.20 -15.24 15.79
N PRO A 337 -21.78 -16.13 16.60
CA PRO A 337 -21.01 -17.09 17.37
C PRO A 337 -20.13 -17.99 16.48
N ALA A 338 -19.01 -18.45 17.01
CA ALA A 338 -18.11 -19.36 16.31
C ALA A 338 -18.85 -20.64 15.87
N ASN A 339 -18.50 -21.16 14.67
CA ASN A 339 -19.10 -22.35 14.07
C ASN A 339 -20.62 -22.27 13.77
N SER A 340 -21.16 -21.06 13.59
CA SER A 340 -22.57 -20.87 13.23
C SER A 340 -22.87 -21.36 11.80
N ASP A 341 -24.09 -21.82 11.56
CA ASP A 341 -24.66 -21.92 10.21
C ASP A 341 -24.93 -20.51 9.68
N LEU A 342 -24.01 -20.02 8.84
CA LEU A 342 -24.05 -18.66 8.32
C LEU A 342 -25.30 -18.36 7.50
N PHE A 343 -25.82 -19.34 6.75
CA PHE A 343 -27.07 -19.16 6.00
C PHE A 343 -28.27 -18.96 6.92
N SER A 344 -28.31 -19.66 8.05
CA SER A 344 -29.36 -19.51 9.07
C SER A 344 -29.26 -18.17 9.80
N VAL A 345 -28.07 -17.69 10.09
CA VAL A 345 -27.85 -16.37 10.69
C VAL A 345 -28.29 -15.28 9.70
N LEU A 346 -27.80 -15.32 8.47
CA LEU A 346 -28.06 -14.29 7.46
C LEU A 346 -29.52 -14.23 7.01
N ARG A 347 -30.31 -15.28 7.21
CA ARG A 347 -31.77 -15.21 7.01
C ARG A 347 -32.47 -14.33 8.05
N LYS A 348 -31.88 -14.12 9.20
CA LYS A 348 -32.47 -13.39 10.31
C LYS A 348 -31.96 -11.97 10.43
N GLN A 349 -30.66 -11.78 10.17
CA GLN A 349 -29.96 -10.50 10.34
C GLN A 349 -28.72 -10.40 9.45
N ASP A 350 -28.35 -9.18 9.12
CA ASP A 350 -27.07 -8.89 8.48
C ASP A 350 -25.93 -8.94 9.52
N VAL A 351 -24.70 -9.17 9.04
CA VAL A 351 -23.51 -9.23 9.89
C VAL A 351 -22.46 -8.26 9.35
N LEU A 352 -21.90 -7.44 10.24
CA LEU A 352 -20.80 -6.53 9.93
C LEU A 352 -19.54 -6.99 10.67
N LEU A 353 -18.46 -7.17 9.91
CA LEU A 353 -17.13 -7.48 10.41
C LEU A 353 -16.26 -6.24 10.28
N HIS A 354 -15.49 -5.92 11.31
CA HIS A 354 -14.50 -4.85 11.28
C HIS A 354 -13.10 -5.43 11.46
N HIS A 355 -12.37 -5.67 10.38
CA HIS A 355 -10.98 -6.13 10.40
C HIS A 355 -10.06 -4.97 10.77
N PRO A 356 -8.91 -5.21 11.43
CA PRO A 356 -8.38 -6.50 11.91
C PRO A 356 -8.93 -6.92 13.27
N TYR A 357 -9.81 -6.14 13.88
CA TYR A 357 -10.37 -6.38 15.21
C TYR A 357 -11.21 -7.64 15.24
N HIS A 358 -12.10 -7.81 14.26
CA HIS A 358 -12.82 -9.05 14.02
C HIS A 358 -12.04 -9.97 13.07
N SER A 359 -12.13 -11.29 13.34
CA SER A 359 -11.52 -12.32 12.50
C SER A 359 -12.09 -12.33 11.08
N PHE A 360 -11.23 -12.65 10.11
CA PHE A 360 -11.62 -12.90 8.73
C PHE A 360 -12.21 -14.32 8.53
N SER A 361 -12.11 -15.19 9.54
CA SER A 361 -12.61 -16.57 9.48
C SER A 361 -14.07 -16.68 9.02
N PRO A 362 -15.01 -15.83 9.48
CA PRO A 362 -16.40 -15.89 9.01
C PRO A 362 -16.58 -15.79 7.49
N VAL A 363 -15.74 -14.99 6.82
CA VAL A 363 -15.78 -14.87 5.34
C VAL A 363 -15.29 -16.17 4.70
N ILE A 364 -14.25 -16.78 5.26
CA ILE A 364 -13.73 -18.08 4.80
C ILE A 364 -14.75 -19.18 5.06
N ASP A 365 -15.39 -19.18 6.23
CA ASP A 365 -16.37 -20.19 6.59
C ASP A 365 -17.65 -20.09 5.74
N PHE A 366 -18.04 -18.86 5.36
CA PHE A 366 -19.16 -18.63 4.47
C PHE A 366 -18.95 -19.30 3.10
N ILE A 367 -17.77 -19.12 2.52
CA ILE A 367 -17.49 -19.77 1.21
C ILE A 367 -17.29 -21.28 1.35
N LYS A 368 -16.71 -21.76 2.45
CA LYS A 368 -16.58 -23.20 2.72
C LYS A 368 -17.94 -23.87 2.91
N GLN A 369 -18.85 -23.26 3.69
CA GLN A 369 -20.22 -23.74 3.84
C GLN A 369 -20.92 -23.75 2.48
N ALA A 370 -20.79 -22.67 1.67
CA ALA A 370 -21.32 -22.62 0.32
C ALA A 370 -20.76 -23.73 -0.59
N ALA A 371 -19.48 -24.04 -0.48
CA ALA A 371 -18.83 -25.06 -1.29
C ALA A 371 -19.35 -26.48 -1.01
N THR A 372 -19.70 -26.78 0.24
CA THR A 372 -20.12 -28.13 0.69
C THR A 372 -21.63 -28.31 0.78
N ASP A 373 -22.43 -27.25 0.85
CA ASP A 373 -23.89 -27.32 0.94
C ASP A 373 -24.50 -27.80 -0.39
N PRO A 374 -25.20 -28.95 -0.44
CA PRO A 374 -25.78 -29.49 -1.68
C PRO A 374 -26.89 -28.61 -2.27
N THR A 375 -27.46 -27.69 -1.48
CA THR A 375 -28.49 -26.77 -1.95
C THR A 375 -27.97 -25.50 -2.60
N VAL A 376 -26.66 -25.23 -2.48
CA VAL A 376 -25.98 -24.14 -3.20
C VAL A 376 -25.76 -24.55 -4.65
N LEU A 377 -26.24 -23.72 -5.57
CA LEU A 377 -26.18 -23.96 -7.00
C LEU A 377 -25.04 -23.22 -7.69
N ALA A 378 -24.78 -21.98 -7.24
CA ALA A 378 -23.74 -21.16 -7.85
C ALA A 378 -23.02 -20.28 -6.84
N ILE A 379 -21.74 -19.99 -7.11
CA ILE A 379 -20.89 -19.07 -6.37
C ILE A 379 -20.22 -18.13 -7.38
N LYS A 380 -20.30 -16.81 -7.14
CA LYS A 380 -19.62 -15.81 -7.97
C LYS A 380 -18.75 -14.95 -7.07
N GLN A 381 -17.47 -14.70 -7.46
CA GLN A 381 -16.54 -13.94 -6.63
C GLN A 381 -15.59 -13.08 -7.47
N THR A 382 -15.28 -11.88 -6.95
CA THR A 382 -14.18 -11.05 -7.46
C THR A 382 -12.91 -11.32 -6.67
N LEU A 383 -11.78 -11.43 -7.36
CA LEU A 383 -10.46 -11.59 -6.74
C LEU A 383 -9.48 -10.55 -7.31
N TYR A 384 -8.80 -9.83 -6.42
CA TYR A 384 -7.81 -8.82 -6.76
C TYR A 384 -6.41 -9.18 -6.23
N ARG A 385 -6.31 -9.48 -4.94
CA ARG A 385 -5.11 -9.96 -4.23
C ARG A 385 -5.54 -11.02 -3.24
N THR A 386 -5.10 -12.25 -3.41
CA THR A 386 -5.53 -13.38 -2.56
C THR A 386 -4.38 -14.12 -1.88
N GLY A 387 -3.16 -13.94 -2.40
CA GLY A 387 -1.99 -14.72 -2.02
C GLY A 387 -1.99 -16.14 -2.60
N SER A 388 -0.82 -16.73 -2.71
CA SER A 388 -0.58 -18.03 -3.36
C SER A 388 -1.26 -19.21 -2.66
N LYS A 389 -1.48 -19.13 -1.33
CA LYS A 389 -2.14 -20.16 -0.50
C LYS A 389 -3.42 -19.61 0.12
N SER A 390 -4.49 -19.46 -0.67
CA SER A 390 -5.75 -18.89 -0.22
C SER A 390 -6.79 -19.97 0.07
N PRO A 391 -7.31 -20.08 1.31
CA PRO A 391 -8.39 -21.02 1.65
C PRO A 391 -9.70 -20.71 0.92
N ILE A 392 -9.87 -19.47 0.44
CA ILE A 392 -11.00 -19.07 -0.42
C ILE A 392 -10.89 -19.75 -1.77
N VAL A 393 -9.71 -19.71 -2.39
CA VAL A 393 -9.43 -20.37 -3.68
C VAL A 393 -9.64 -21.88 -3.56
N ASP A 394 -9.16 -22.49 -2.45
CA ASP A 394 -9.38 -23.90 -2.19
C ASP A 394 -10.87 -24.26 -2.12
N ALA A 395 -11.68 -23.42 -1.45
CA ALA A 395 -13.12 -23.61 -1.34
C ALA A 395 -13.84 -23.47 -2.71
N LEU A 396 -13.41 -22.53 -3.56
CA LEU A 396 -13.93 -22.38 -4.93
C LEU A 396 -13.63 -23.61 -5.79
N VAL A 397 -12.44 -24.16 -5.69
CA VAL A 397 -12.06 -25.42 -6.38
C VAL A 397 -12.91 -26.60 -5.87
N VAL A 398 -13.14 -26.71 -4.56
CA VAL A 398 -14.02 -27.73 -3.97
C VAL A 398 -15.46 -27.58 -4.49
N ALA A 399 -15.98 -26.35 -4.55
CA ALA A 399 -17.31 -26.06 -5.04
C ALA A 399 -17.49 -26.49 -6.52
N SER A 400 -16.53 -26.15 -7.37
CA SER A 400 -16.55 -26.54 -8.79
C SER A 400 -16.50 -28.06 -8.96
N LYS A 401 -15.61 -28.77 -8.25
CA LYS A 401 -15.53 -30.23 -8.24
C LYS A 401 -16.81 -30.89 -7.71
N ALA A 402 -17.56 -30.21 -6.84
CA ALA A 402 -18.87 -30.66 -6.36
C ALA A 402 -20.02 -30.38 -7.35
N GLY A 403 -19.73 -29.93 -8.57
CA GLY A 403 -20.70 -29.68 -9.64
C GLY A 403 -21.47 -28.36 -9.51
N LYS A 404 -20.98 -27.40 -8.71
CA LYS A 404 -21.59 -26.07 -8.62
C LYS A 404 -21.07 -25.16 -9.72
N GLU A 405 -21.92 -24.24 -10.19
CA GLU A 405 -21.50 -23.18 -11.10
C GLU A 405 -20.63 -22.17 -10.36
N VAL A 406 -19.33 -22.13 -10.67
CA VAL A 406 -18.39 -21.20 -10.03
C VAL A 406 -17.84 -20.22 -11.07
N THR A 407 -18.10 -18.92 -10.85
CA THR A 407 -17.58 -17.83 -11.69
C THR A 407 -16.65 -16.94 -10.87
N VAL A 408 -15.43 -16.71 -11.35
CA VAL A 408 -14.46 -15.86 -10.68
C VAL A 408 -13.99 -14.76 -11.63
N VAL A 409 -14.12 -13.52 -11.19
CA VAL A 409 -13.57 -12.37 -11.91
C VAL A 409 -12.23 -12.01 -11.27
N ILE A 410 -11.14 -12.17 -12.01
CA ILE A 410 -9.77 -11.92 -11.54
C ILE A 410 -9.22 -10.65 -12.18
N GLU A 411 -8.68 -9.74 -11.39
CA GLU A 411 -7.92 -8.59 -11.89
C GLU A 411 -6.45 -9.00 -12.11
N LEU A 412 -6.08 -9.29 -13.34
CA LEU A 412 -4.71 -9.71 -13.68
C LEU A 412 -3.66 -8.59 -13.48
N ARG A 413 -4.07 -7.31 -13.63
CA ARG A 413 -3.20 -6.13 -13.52
C ARG A 413 -3.16 -5.56 -12.10
N ALA A 414 -3.28 -6.43 -11.08
CA ALA A 414 -3.04 -6.03 -9.70
C ALA A 414 -1.54 -5.81 -9.52
N ARG A 415 -1.13 -4.55 -9.44
CA ARG A 415 0.29 -4.13 -9.45
C ARG A 415 1.13 -4.91 -8.43
N PHE A 416 2.25 -5.50 -8.89
CA PHE A 416 3.17 -6.38 -8.18
C PHE A 416 2.65 -7.79 -7.84
N ASP A 417 1.37 -8.08 -8.07
CA ASP A 417 0.77 -9.40 -7.88
C ASP A 417 0.39 -10.08 -9.20
N GLU A 418 0.79 -9.50 -10.33
CA GLU A 418 0.40 -9.98 -11.66
C GLU A 418 0.78 -11.44 -11.88
N ALA A 419 2.01 -11.83 -11.52
CA ALA A 419 2.49 -13.22 -11.66
C ALA A 419 1.67 -14.20 -10.81
N GLU A 420 1.33 -13.83 -9.56
CA GLU A 420 0.48 -14.63 -8.69
C GLU A 420 -0.94 -14.76 -9.25
N ASN A 421 -1.49 -13.68 -9.81
CA ASN A 421 -2.84 -13.69 -10.38
C ASN A 421 -2.92 -14.49 -11.68
N VAL A 422 -1.86 -14.50 -12.50
CA VAL A 422 -1.73 -15.39 -13.67
C VAL A 422 -1.73 -16.86 -13.25
N ALA A 423 -0.92 -17.22 -12.25
CA ALA A 423 -0.87 -18.59 -11.72
C ALA A 423 -2.21 -19.00 -11.08
N LEU A 424 -2.86 -18.09 -10.35
CA LEU A 424 -4.19 -18.28 -9.77
C LEU A 424 -5.26 -18.56 -10.84
N ALA A 425 -5.28 -17.77 -11.91
CA ALA A 425 -6.19 -17.93 -13.02
C ALA A 425 -6.06 -19.32 -13.66
N SER A 426 -4.83 -19.73 -13.95
CA SER A 426 -4.54 -21.06 -14.52
C SER A 426 -5.00 -22.20 -13.59
N ARG A 427 -4.76 -22.07 -12.28
CA ARG A 427 -5.21 -23.06 -11.28
C ARG A 427 -6.75 -23.22 -11.25
N LEU A 428 -7.47 -22.08 -11.28
CA LEU A 428 -8.95 -22.10 -11.27
C LEU A 428 -9.51 -22.68 -12.55
N GLN A 429 -8.96 -22.34 -13.73
CA GLN A 429 -9.36 -22.90 -15.01
C GLN A 429 -9.16 -24.42 -15.07
N GLN A 430 -8.03 -24.93 -14.56
CA GLN A 430 -7.78 -26.38 -14.45
C GLN A 430 -8.81 -27.11 -13.57
N ALA A 431 -9.43 -26.39 -12.63
CA ALA A 431 -10.51 -26.89 -11.78
C ALA A 431 -11.91 -26.69 -12.38
N ALA A 432 -12.01 -26.37 -13.66
CA ALA A 432 -13.27 -26.07 -14.37
C ALA A 432 -14.08 -24.89 -13.77
N VAL A 433 -13.41 -23.92 -13.17
CA VAL A 433 -14.02 -22.65 -12.74
C VAL A 433 -14.11 -21.72 -13.94
N HIS A 434 -15.23 -21.02 -14.12
CA HIS A 434 -15.37 -19.96 -15.12
C HIS A 434 -14.56 -18.73 -14.68
N VAL A 435 -13.43 -18.47 -15.31
CA VAL A 435 -12.54 -17.33 -15.01
C VAL A 435 -12.76 -16.23 -16.04
N VAL A 436 -12.97 -15.00 -15.54
CA VAL A 436 -13.12 -13.76 -16.33
C VAL A 436 -12.05 -12.77 -15.89
N TYR A 437 -11.40 -12.11 -16.84
CA TYR A 437 -10.30 -11.16 -16.58
C TYR A 437 -10.75 -9.69 -16.54
N GLY A 438 -11.94 -9.45 -15.97
CA GLY A 438 -12.52 -8.12 -15.85
C GLY A 438 -13.07 -7.57 -17.17
N ILE A 439 -13.04 -6.26 -17.33
CA ILE A 439 -13.53 -5.53 -18.50
C ILE A 439 -12.35 -4.76 -19.13
N VAL A 440 -12.22 -4.81 -20.44
CA VAL A 440 -11.22 -4.03 -21.18
C VAL A 440 -11.34 -2.53 -20.85
N GLY A 441 -10.21 -1.88 -20.59
CA GLY A 441 -10.16 -0.46 -20.23
C GLY A 441 -10.47 -0.15 -18.75
N TYR A 442 -11.06 -1.10 -17.98
CA TYR A 442 -11.43 -0.92 -16.58
C TYR A 442 -10.77 -1.96 -15.68
N LYS A 443 -10.30 -1.56 -14.49
CA LYS A 443 -9.82 -2.52 -13.48
C LYS A 443 -10.95 -2.92 -12.54
N THR A 444 -11.12 -4.22 -12.31
CA THR A 444 -12.09 -4.72 -11.34
C THR A 444 -11.54 -4.63 -9.92
N HIS A 445 -12.08 -3.70 -9.13
CA HIS A 445 -11.61 -3.46 -7.76
C HIS A 445 -12.70 -3.69 -6.69
N ALA A 446 -13.96 -3.91 -7.08
CA ALA A 446 -15.04 -4.29 -6.17
C ALA A 446 -14.74 -5.62 -5.46
N LYS A 447 -15.04 -5.72 -4.16
CA LYS A 447 -14.88 -6.93 -3.36
C LYS A 447 -16.26 -7.51 -3.09
N MET A 448 -16.65 -8.48 -3.90
CA MET A 448 -17.99 -9.07 -3.88
C MET A 448 -17.92 -10.59 -3.94
N LEU A 449 -18.75 -11.25 -3.14
CA LEU A 449 -19.03 -12.67 -3.20
C LEU A 449 -20.54 -12.85 -3.19
N LEU A 450 -21.06 -13.65 -4.12
CA LEU A 450 -22.48 -13.97 -4.25
C LEU A 450 -22.67 -15.49 -4.23
N VAL A 451 -23.59 -15.96 -3.39
CA VAL A 451 -23.98 -17.36 -3.29
C VAL A 451 -25.46 -17.48 -3.64
N LEU A 452 -25.80 -18.38 -4.57
CA LEU A 452 -27.17 -18.72 -4.95
C LEU A 452 -27.54 -20.08 -4.37
N ARG A 453 -28.53 -20.10 -3.48
CA ARG A 453 -28.98 -21.28 -2.75
C ARG A 453 -30.45 -21.57 -3.03
N ARG A 454 -30.81 -22.83 -3.18
CA ARG A 454 -32.20 -23.27 -3.32
C ARG A 454 -32.80 -23.55 -1.96
N GLU A 455 -33.85 -22.81 -1.58
CA GLU A 455 -34.56 -22.94 -0.33
C GLU A 455 -36.06 -23.00 -0.59
N ASN A 456 -36.74 -24.05 -0.12
CA ASN A 456 -38.20 -24.22 -0.30
C ASN A 456 -38.62 -24.01 -1.77
N ASN A 457 -37.88 -24.60 -2.71
CA ASN A 457 -38.08 -24.50 -4.17
C ASN A 457 -37.92 -23.09 -4.76
N LYS A 458 -37.38 -22.13 -3.99
CA LYS A 458 -37.05 -20.76 -4.44
C LYS A 458 -35.55 -20.51 -4.37
N LEU A 459 -35.04 -19.67 -5.26
CA LEU A 459 -33.66 -19.19 -5.20
C LEU A 459 -33.56 -18.06 -4.19
N ARG A 460 -32.66 -18.20 -3.24
CA ARG A 460 -32.24 -17.15 -2.34
C ARG A 460 -30.78 -16.78 -2.61
N ARG A 461 -30.49 -15.48 -2.57
CA ARG A 461 -29.16 -14.94 -2.72
C ARG A 461 -28.61 -14.55 -1.37
N TYR A 462 -27.31 -14.75 -1.20
CA TYR A 462 -26.52 -14.30 -0.06
C TYR A 462 -25.28 -13.61 -0.60
N ALA A 463 -24.87 -12.50 -0.01
CA ALA A 463 -23.71 -11.78 -0.48
C ALA A 463 -22.77 -11.40 0.67
N HIS A 464 -21.49 -11.32 0.34
CA HIS A 464 -20.51 -10.58 1.10
C HIS A 464 -20.00 -9.44 0.25
N LEU A 465 -19.97 -8.23 0.85
CA LEU A 465 -19.40 -7.02 0.29
C LEU A 465 -18.28 -6.53 1.21
N GLY A 466 -17.15 -6.13 0.65
CA GLY A 466 -16.02 -5.69 1.46
C GLY A 466 -15.40 -4.38 0.96
N THR A 467 -14.83 -3.61 1.91
CA THR A 467 -13.98 -2.48 1.56
C THR A 467 -12.55 -2.95 1.21
N GLY A 468 -12.14 -4.10 1.74
CA GLY A 468 -10.82 -4.71 1.61
C GLY A 468 -10.77 -6.03 0.84
N ASN A 469 -9.57 -6.43 0.43
CA ASN A 469 -9.33 -7.61 -0.37
C ASN A 469 -9.58 -8.93 0.38
N TYR A 470 -9.88 -9.99 -0.36
CA TYR A 470 -10.04 -11.35 0.16
C TYR A 470 -8.68 -12.01 0.47
N HIS A 471 -7.94 -11.44 1.44
CA HIS A 471 -6.59 -11.87 1.77
C HIS A 471 -6.41 -12.02 3.29
N ARG A 472 -6.20 -13.27 3.76
CA ARG A 472 -6.19 -13.62 5.18
C ARG A 472 -5.11 -12.90 6.01
N SER A 473 -3.89 -12.74 5.48
CA SER A 473 -2.82 -12.06 6.21
C SER A 473 -3.02 -10.54 6.20
N THR A 474 -3.45 -9.96 5.09
CA THR A 474 -3.74 -8.52 4.99
C THR A 474 -4.86 -8.10 5.95
N SER A 475 -5.91 -8.93 6.12
CA SER A 475 -7.01 -8.67 7.05
C SER A 475 -6.61 -8.67 8.53
N ARG A 476 -5.36 -9.00 8.88
CA ARG A 476 -4.80 -8.87 10.23
C ARG A 476 -4.10 -7.54 10.48
N ILE A 477 -3.85 -6.78 9.43
CA ILE A 477 -3.05 -5.56 9.47
C ILE A 477 -3.85 -4.35 8.95
N TYR A 478 -4.76 -4.56 7.98
CA TYR A 478 -5.57 -3.50 7.35
C TYR A 478 -6.91 -3.36 8.03
N THR A 479 -7.33 -2.11 8.28
CA THR A 479 -8.69 -1.84 8.74
C THR A 479 -9.64 -1.90 7.55
N ASP A 480 -10.64 -2.79 7.61
CA ASP A 480 -11.64 -2.95 6.57
C ASP A 480 -12.98 -3.44 7.14
N TYR A 481 -14.08 -3.08 6.49
CA TYR A 481 -15.38 -3.65 6.78
C TYR A 481 -15.73 -4.79 5.81
N GLY A 482 -16.30 -5.86 6.35
CA GLY A 482 -16.94 -6.94 5.61
C GLY A 482 -18.42 -7.03 5.99
N PHE A 483 -19.31 -6.92 5.02
CA PHE A 483 -20.75 -6.93 5.21
C PHE A 483 -21.38 -8.18 4.59
N LEU A 484 -21.97 -9.03 5.42
CA LEU A 484 -22.67 -10.25 5.03
C LEU A 484 -24.16 -10.01 5.10
N THR A 485 -24.89 -10.28 4.02
CA THR A 485 -26.34 -9.99 3.93
C THR A 485 -27.11 -11.00 3.07
N SER A 486 -28.39 -11.14 3.33
CA SER A 486 -29.37 -11.77 2.45
C SER A 486 -30.47 -10.80 2.00
N ASP A 487 -30.28 -9.49 2.19
CA ASP A 487 -31.20 -8.47 1.69
C ASP A 487 -31.44 -8.66 0.19
N LYS A 488 -32.71 -8.71 -0.20
CA LYS A 488 -33.11 -9.06 -1.57
C LYS A 488 -32.59 -8.04 -2.57
N GLN A 489 -32.68 -6.76 -2.27
CA GLN A 489 -32.31 -5.68 -3.20
C GLN A 489 -30.78 -5.57 -3.32
N ILE A 490 -30.04 -5.63 -2.20
CA ILE A 490 -28.58 -5.61 -2.23
C ILE A 490 -28.03 -6.84 -2.98
N THR A 491 -28.53 -8.05 -2.70
CA THR A 491 -28.05 -9.26 -3.36
C THR A 491 -28.46 -9.36 -4.83
N GLU A 492 -29.55 -8.72 -5.23
CA GLU A 492 -29.96 -8.55 -6.62
C GLU A 492 -28.99 -7.60 -7.35
N ASP A 493 -28.67 -6.46 -6.75
CA ASP A 493 -27.69 -5.50 -7.29
C ASP A 493 -26.32 -6.15 -7.47
N VAL A 494 -25.84 -6.93 -6.48
CA VAL A 494 -24.59 -7.71 -6.61
C VAL A 494 -24.66 -8.68 -7.77
N SER A 495 -25.82 -9.36 -7.98
CA SER A 495 -26.03 -10.24 -9.13
C SER A 495 -25.95 -9.47 -10.44
N HIS A 496 -26.54 -8.28 -10.51
CA HIS A 496 -26.48 -7.40 -11.68
C HIS A 496 -25.04 -6.97 -12.00
N LEU A 497 -24.26 -6.60 -10.98
CA LEU A 497 -22.85 -6.25 -11.18
C LEU A 497 -22.03 -7.43 -11.69
N PHE A 498 -22.27 -8.66 -11.24
CA PHE A 498 -21.63 -9.84 -11.81
C PHE A 498 -22.03 -10.07 -13.26
N VAL A 499 -23.31 -9.88 -13.62
CA VAL A 499 -23.76 -9.97 -15.03
C VAL A 499 -23.03 -8.93 -15.89
N GLN A 500 -22.91 -7.70 -15.40
CA GLN A 500 -22.18 -6.63 -16.10
C GLN A 500 -20.70 -6.99 -16.32
N LEU A 501 -20.05 -7.58 -15.30
CA LEU A 501 -18.63 -7.98 -15.38
C LEU A 501 -18.39 -9.15 -16.34
N THR A 502 -19.42 -9.98 -16.62
CA THR A 502 -19.26 -11.23 -17.39
C THR A 502 -19.90 -11.20 -18.76
N SER A 503 -20.90 -10.34 -19.02
CA SER A 503 -21.72 -10.42 -20.24
C SER A 503 -21.56 -9.27 -21.22
N LEU A 504 -20.78 -8.23 -20.88
CA LEU A 504 -20.60 -7.01 -21.70
C LEU A 504 -21.93 -6.30 -22.07
N GLY A 505 -23.00 -6.57 -21.31
CA GLY A 505 -24.33 -6.00 -21.53
C GLY A 505 -24.45 -4.54 -21.05
N LYS A 506 -25.64 -3.96 -21.24
CA LYS A 506 -25.97 -2.63 -20.73
C LYS A 506 -25.87 -2.60 -19.21
N VAL A 507 -25.50 -1.44 -18.66
CA VAL A 507 -25.44 -1.22 -17.21
C VAL A 507 -26.82 -1.41 -16.59
N PRO A 508 -26.99 -2.36 -15.68
CA PRO A 508 -28.28 -2.56 -15.01
C PRO A 508 -28.54 -1.43 -14.01
N LYS A 509 -29.81 -1.06 -13.83
CA LYS A 509 -30.20 -0.16 -12.75
C LYS A 509 -30.06 -0.89 -11.41
N THR A 510 -29.32 -0.31 -10.49
CA THR A 510 -29.21 -0.80 -9.11
C THR A 510 -30.33 -0.23 -8.23
N ASN A 511 -30.74 -0.98 -7.21
CA ASN A 511 -31.77 -0.57 -6.24
C ASN A 511 -31.17 0.20 -5.05
N LYS A 512 -30.08 -0.34 -4.49
CA LYS A 512 -29.44 0.14 -3.27
C LYS A 512 -27.96 0.42 -3.43
N LEU A 513 -27.25 -0.35 -4.26
CA LEU A 513 -25.82 -0.17 -4.45
C LEU A 513 -25.52 1.03 -5.35
N LEU A 514 -24.47 1.76 -5.00
CA LEU A 514 -23.79 2.66 -5.93
C LEU A 514 -22.54 1.95 -6.47
N HIS A 515 -22.23 2.15 -7.75
CA HIS A 515 -21.08 1.50 -8.36
C HIS A 515 -20.36 2.44 -9.35
N ALA A 516 -19.07 2.35 -9.34
CA ALA A 516 -18.26 3.05 -10.34
C ALA A 516 -18.11 2.15 -11.59
N PRO A 517 -18.00 2.78 -12.80
CA PRO A 517 -17.89 4.24 -13.04
C PRO A 517 -19.24 4.95 -13.27
N PHE A 518 -20.36 4.38 -12.90
CA PHE A 518 -21.68 4.83 -13.37
C PHE A 518 -22.49 5.66 -12.38
N THR A 519 -22.68 5.16 -11.15
CA THR A 519 -23.62 5.80 -10.17
C THR A 519 -22.95 6.24 -8.89
N LEU A 520 -21.67 5.86 -8.65
CA LEU A 520 -21.00 6.12 -7.38
C LEU A 520 -20.76 7.61 -7.16
N MET A 521 -20.17 8.28 -8.15
CA MET A 521 -19.84 9.71 -8.03
C MET A 521 -21.10 10.55 -7.86
N ASP A 522 -22.09 10.40 -8.75
CA ASP A 522 -23.35 11.13 -8.69
C ASP A 522 -24.13 10.84 -7.39
N GLY A 523 -24.06 9.58 -6.93
CA GLY A 523 -24.70 9.17 -5.68
C GLY A 523 -24.09 9.85 -4.44
N LEU A 524 -22.76 10.03 -4.40
CA LEU A 524 -22.11 10.78 -3.33
C LEU A 524 -22.37 12.27 -3.44
N LEU A 525 -22.28 12.86 -4.64
CA LEU A 525 -22.57 14.28 -4.88
C LEU A 525 -24.00 14.64 -4.47
N SER A 526 -24.99 13.83 -4.83
CA SER A 526 -26.40 14.08 -4.46
C SER A 526 -26.61 14.09 -2.94
N ARG A 527 -25.83 13.35 -2.17
CA ARG A 527 -25.87 13.35 -0.71
C ARG A 527 -25.22 14.59 -0.12
N ILE A 528 -24.11 15.03 -0.70
CA ILE A 528 -23.49 16.31 -0.31
C ILE A 528 -24.43 17.47 -0.58
N GLU A 529 -25.05 17.53 -1.76
CA GLU A 529 -26.06 18.58 -2.10
C GLU A 529 -27.26 18.52 -1.16
N ARG A 530 -27.68 17.35 -0.70
CA ARG A 530 -28.75 17.23 0.29
C ARG A 530 -28.34 17.80 1.65
N GLU A 531 -27.09 17.63 2.11
CA GLU A 531 -26.61 18.26 3.34
C GLU A 531 -26.58 19.79 3.22
N ILE A 532 -26.20 20.31 2.03
CA ILE A 532 -26.26 21.74 1.73
C ILE A 532 -27.73 22.25 1.87
N ALA A 533 -28.66 21.60 1.18
CA ALA A 533 -30.07 21.93 1.22
C ALA A 533 -30.66 21.88 2.65
N ASN A 534 -30.20 20.91 3.47
CA ASN A 534 -30.63 20.86 4.87
C ASN A 534 -30.16 22.08 5.67
N VAL A 535 -28.91 22.53 5.48
CA VAL A 535 -28.39 23.72 6.16
C VAL A 535 -29.08 24.98 5.66
N GLU A 536 -29.31 25.15 4.37
CA GLU A 536 -30.06 26.27 3.78
C GLU A 536 -31.52 26.34 4.30
N ALA A 537 -32.08 25.17 4.63
CA ALA A 537 -33.41 25.08 5.28
C ALA A 537 -33.37 25.31 6.81
N GLY A 538 -32.24 25.74 7.39
CA GLY A 538 -32.07 25.99 8.81
C GLY A 538 -31.86 24.78 9.69
N LYS A 539 -31.55 23.58 9.08
CA LYS A 539 -31.22 22.37 9.78
C LYS A 539 -29.70 22.26 9.94
N SER A 540 -29.23 21.29 10.71
CA SER A 540 -27.79 21.02 10.82
C SER A 540 -27.32 20.00 9.78
N GLY A 541 -26.22 20.29 9.07
CA GLY A 541 -25.55 19.37 8.15
C GLY A 541 -24.23 18.86 8.71
N HIS A 542 -23.93 17.58 8.51
CA HIS A 542 -22.65 17.00 8.92
C HIS A 542 -22.25 15.85 8.00
N ILE A 543 -21.04 15.91 7.48
CA ILE A 543 -20.43 14.87 6.64
C ILE A 543 -19.17 14.36 7.34
N ILE A 544 -19.03 13.02 7.43
CA ILE A 544 -17.75 12.40 7.80
C ILE A 544 -17.36 11.48 6.65
N ALA A 545 -16.14 11.65 6.11
CA ALA A 545 -15.60 10.76 5.09
C ALA A 545 -14.25 10.22 5.53
N LYS A 546 -14.16 8.88 5.69
CA LYS A 546 -12.91 8.16 5.91
C LYS A 546 -12.49 7.50 4.61
N VAL A 547 -11.31 7.86 4.08
CA VAL A 547 -10.78 7.39 2.80
C VAL A 547 -9.26 7.28 2.84
N ASN A 548 -8.65 6.56 1.88
CA ASN A 548 -7.18 6.56 1.78
C ASN A 548 -6.66 7.75 0.97
N ALA A 549 -7.43 8.24 0.01
CA ALA A 549 -7.04 9.38 -0.82
C ALA A 549 -8.24 10.22 -1.26
N LEU A 550 -8.05 11.54 -1.24
CA LEU A 550 -8.98 12.56 -1.74
C LEU A 550 -8.25 13.43 -2.77
N VAL A 551 -8.51 13.17 -4.07
CA VAL A 551 -7.77 13.78 -5.20
C VAL A 551 -8.73 14.31 -6.27
N GLU A 552 -9.94 13.73 -6.41
CA GLU A 552 -10.85 14.04 -7.50
C GLU A 552 -11.43 15.46 -7.34
N PRO A 553 -11.22 16.38 -8.34
CA PRO A 553 -11.56 17.81 -8.19
C PRO A 553 -13.03 18.08 -7.99
N THR A 554 -13.91 17.32 -8.64
CA THR A 554 -15.37 17.52 -8.51
C THR A 554 -15.85 17.22 -7.09
N MET A 555 -15.28 16.17 -6.47
CA MET A 555 -15.57 15.85 -5.07
C MET A 555 -15.02 16.89 -4.12
N ILE A 556 -13.81 17.40 -4.35
CA ILE A 556 -13.20 18.48 -3.55
C ILE A 556 -14.04 19.76 -3.66
N SER A 557 -14.43 20.15 -4.87
CA SER A 557 -15.30 21.30 -5.10
C SER A 557 -16.66 21.16 -4.40
N ALA A 558 -17.23 19.95 -4.37
CA ALA A 558 -18.47 19.67 -3.66
C ALA A 558 -18.32 19.85 -2.13
N PHE A 559 -17.20 19.40 -1.55
CA PHE A 559 -16.90 19.66 -0.14
C PHE A 559 -16.69 21.15 0.15
N TYR A 560 -16.05 21.90 -0.73
CA TYR A 560 -15.92 23.34 -0.59
C TYR A 560 -17.29 24.04 -0.60
N ARG A 561 -18.17 23.71 -1.56
CA ARG A 561 -19.55 24.28 -1.59
C ARG A 561 -20.30 23.94 -0.30
N ALA A 562 -20.19 22.70 0.18
CA ALA A 562 -20.85 22.29 1.41
C ALA A 562 -20.32 23.06 2.64
N SER A 563 -19.01 23.29 2.71
CA SER A 563 -18.41 24.12 3.77
C SER A 563 -18.88 25.57 3.70
N MET A 564 -18.88 26.17 2.51
CA MET A 564 -19.38 27.55 2.29
C MET A 564 -20.86 27.70 2.69
N ALA A 565 -21.66 26.65 2.53
CA ALA A 565 -23.06 26.62 2.97
C ALA A 565 -23.21 26.38 4.50
N GLY A 566 -22.13 26.13 5.24
CA GLY A 566 -22.15 25.91 6.69
C GLY A 566 -22.27 24.45 7.10
N VAL A 567 -22.09 23.48 6.20
CA VAL A 567 -22.04 22.06 6.55
C VAL A 567 -20.72 21.74 7.27
N LYS A 568 -20.79 21.11 8.44
CA LYS A 568 -19.61 20.59 9.13
C LYS A 568 -19.05 19.39 8.39
N ILE A 569 -17.73 19.35 8.14
CA ILE A 569 -17.09 18.28 7.37
C ILE A 569 -15.84 17.80 8.10
N ASP A 570 -15.83 16.51 8.51
CA ASP A 570 -14.70 15.85 9.13
C ASP A 570 -14.15 14.78 8.15
N LEU A 571 -12.94 15.01 7.64
CA LEU A 571 -12.28 14.12 6.69
C LEU A 571 -11.16 13.35 7.39
N ILE A 572 -11.20 12.02 7.31
CA ILE A 572 -10.16 11.13 7.81
C ILE A 572 -9.44 10.55 6.60
N VAL A 573 -8.35 11.20 6.17
CA VAL A 573 -7.61 10.86 4.96
C VAL A 573 -6.23 10.31 5.32
N ARG A 574 -6.03 9.00 5.16
CA ARG A 574 -4.76 8.37 5.54
C ARG A 574 -3.56 8.90 4.75
N GLY A 575 -3.67 8.96 3.43
CA GLY A 575 -2.56 9.25 2.51
C GLY A 575 -2.71 10.60 1.81
N ILE A 576 -2.98 10.56 0.51
CA ILE A 576 -3.04 11.74 -0.36
C ILE A 576 -4.30 12.56 -0.09
N CYS A 577 -4.12 13.85 0.19
CA CYS A 577 -5.20 14.83 0.25
C CYS A 577 -4.83 16.05 -0.60
N CYS A 578 -5.62 16.33 -1.63
CA CYS A 578 -5.44 17.52 -2.46
C CYS A 578 -6.35 18.71 -2.04
N LEU A 579 -7.22 18.51 -1.07
CA LEU A 579 -8.07 19.56 -0.49
C LEU A 579 -7.29 20.39 0.52
N LYS A 580 -7.48 21.72 0.51
CA LYS A 580 -6.95 22.67 1.51
C LYS A 580 -8.01 22.96 2.56
N PRO A 581 -7.84 22.53 3.84
CA PRO A 581 -8.78 22.82 4.91
C PRO A 581 -8.53 24.19 5.54
N GLY A 582 -9.52 24.74 6.25
CA GLY A 582 -9.37 25.89 7.16
C GLY A 582 -9.16 27.24 6.48
N ILE A 583 -9.50 27.39 5.19
CA ILE A 583 -9.44 28.66 4.47
C ILE A 583 -10.74 29.43 4.76
N GLU A 584 -10.61 30.67 5.27
CA GLU A 584 -11.73 31.56 5.58
C GLU A 584 -12.61 31.80 4.35
N GLY A 585 -13.92 31.71 4.53
CA GLY A 585 -14.92 31.84 3.46
C GLY A 585 -14.97 30.71 2.45
N LEU A 586 -14.14 29.65 2.58
CA LEU A 586 -14.11 28.50 1.67
C LEU A 586 -14.23 27.16 2.42
N SER A 587 -13.25 26.85 3.25
CA SER A 587 -13.12 25.53 3.89
C SER A 587 -12.95 25.62 5.40
N GLU A 588 -13.43 26.68 6.02
CA GLU A 588 -13.38 26.91 7.47
C GLU A 588 -14.15 25.84 8.27
N ASN A 589 -15.16 25.21 7.66
CA ASN A 589 -15.95 24.13 8.24
C ASN A 589 -15.37 22.73 7.92
N ILE A 590 -14.21 22.64 7.27
CA ILE A 590 -13.55 21.38 6.93
C ILE A 590 -12.34 21.14 7.84
N GLN A 591 -12.32 19.99 8.50
CA GLN A 591 -11.15 19.47 9.19
C GLN A 591 -10.66 18.21 8.50
N VAL A 592 -9.34 18.11 8.32
CA VAL A 592 -8.71 16.93 7.73
C VAL A 592 -7.71 16.34 8.71
N ARG A 593 -7.89 15.07 9.04
CA ARG A 593 -6.92 14.32 9.85
C ARG A 593 -6.44 13.05 9.16
N SER A 594 -5.26 12.61 9.54
CA SER A 594 -4.66 11.36 9.10
C SER A 594 -4.27 10.54 10.31
N ILE A 595 -4.52 9.23 10.30
CA ILE A 595 -4.13 8.34 11.39
C ILE A 595 -3.14 7.33 10.84
N ILE A 596 -1.96 7.26 11.48
CA ILE A 596 -0.90 6.32 11.16
C ILE A 596 -0.51 5.61 12.45
N GLY A 597 -0.61 4.28 12.46
CA GLY A 597 -0.32 3.49 13.62
C GLY A 597 -0.14 2.02 13.26
N ARG A 598 -0.31 1.14 14.24
CA ARG A 598 -0.11 -0.30 14.12
C ARG A 598 -0.84 -0.92 12.92
N PHE A 599 -2.07 -0.48 12.66
CA PHE A 599 -2.90 -0.98 11.57
C PHE A 599 -2.94 0.04 10.44
N LEU A 600 -2.94 -0.47 9.21
CA LEU A 600 -3.08 0.37 8.03
C LEU A 600 -4.55 0.76 7.84
N GLU A 601 -4.86 2.04 7.98
CA GLU A 601 -6.19 2.57 7.77
C GLU A 601 -6.57 2.45 6.29
N HIS A 602 -7.49 1.52 5.98
CA HIS A 602 -7.83 1.17 4.60
C HIS A 602 -9.32 1.28 4.29
N THR A 603 -10.16 1.37 5.29
CA THR A 603 -11.61 1.55 5.16
C THR A 603 -11.97 2.78 4.35
N ARG A 604 -13.05 2.71 3.56
CA ARG A 604 -13.71 3.85 2.95
C ARG A 604 -15.16 3.86 3.42
N ILE A 605 -15.49 4.90 4.19
CA ILE A 605 -16.81 5.11 4.81
C ILE A 605 -17.24 6.54 4.57
N TYR A 606 -18.51 6.69 4.26
CA TYR A 606 -19.18 7.99 4.12
C TYR A 606 -20.37 8.02 5.05
N TYR A 607 -20.41 9.04 5.91
CA TYR A 607 -21.54 9.38 6.79
C TYR A 607 -22.14 10.69 6.37
N PHE A 608 -23.47 10.75 6.32
CA PHE A 608 -24.28 11.93 6.08
C PHE A 608 -25.33 12.02 7.17
N LYS A 609 -25.47 13.19 7.81
CA LYS A 609 -26.41 13.41 8.92
C LYS A 609 -27.87 13.32 8.47
N ASN A 610 -28.20 13.83 7.29
CA ASN A 610 -29.47 13.67 6.62
C ASN A 610 -30.68 13.96 7.55
N ASP A 611 -30.72 15.17 8.14
CA ASP A 611 -31.84 15.62 8.97
C ASP A 611 -32.22 14.63 10.08
N GLU A 612 -31.24 14.19 10.88
CA GLU A 612 -31.35 13.21 11.98
C GLU A 612 -31.73 11.77 11.52
N GLU A 613 -31.77 11.51 10.23
CA GLU A 613 -31.94 10.19 9.62
C GLU A 613 -30.60 9.72 8.98
N PRO A 614 -29.55 9.46 9.79
CA PRO A 614 -28.20 9.30 9.28
C PRO A 614 -28.06 8.17 8.30
N GLU A 615 -27.30 8.40 7.23
CA GLU A 615 -26.88 7.39 6.27
C GLU A 615 -25.40 7.07 6.44
N VAL A 616 -25.07 5.78 6.35
CA VAL A 616 -23.69 5.28 6.35
C VAL A 616 -23.48 4.39 5.15
N TRP A 617 -22.41 4.66 4.40
CA TRP A 617 -22.03 3.94 3.18
C TRP A 617 -20.61 3.44 3.30
N ALA A 618 -20.38 2.17 2.96
CA ALA A 618 -19.04 1.58 2.87
C ALA A 618 -18.67 1.34 1.41
N ALA A 619 -17.42 1.58 1.03
CA ALA A 619 -17.00 1.48 -0.36
C ALA A 619 -15.65 0.77 -0.55
N SER A 620 -15.44 0.21 -1.73
CA SER A 620 -14.12 -0.22 -2.18
C SER A 620 -13.31 0.92 -2.84
N ALA A 621 -13.94 2.06 -3.14
CA ALA A 621 -13.39 3.18 -3.87
C ALA A 621 -12.83 4.28 -2.97
N ASP A 622 -11.65 4.80 -3.33
CA ASP A 622 -11.18 6.11 -2.87
C ASP A 622 -11.75 7.25 -3.73
N LEU A 623 -11.67 8.48 -3.24
CA LEU A 623 -12.09 9.68 -3.97
C LEU A 623 -11.00 10.15 -4.95
N MET A 624 -10.72 9.29 -5.94
CA MET A 624 -9.74 9.52 -7.00
C MET A 624 -10.38 9.27 -8.35
N LYS A 625 -9.98 10.04 -9.38
CA LYS A 625 -10.44 9.90 -10.77
C LYS A 625 -10.41 8.44 -11.26
N ARG A 626 -9.32 7.73 -11.00
CA ARG A 626 -9.18 6.32 -11.40
C ARG A 626 -10.21 5.39 -10.73
N ASN A 627 -10.56 5.63 -9.46
CA ASN A 627 -11.55 4.82 -8.74
C ASN A 627 -12.97 5.12 -9.19
N LEU A 628 -13.29 6.41 -9.35
CA LEU A 628 -14.65 6.85 -9.65
C LEU A 628 -15.01 6.68 -11.13
N LEU A 629 -14.03 6.74 -12.06
CA LEU A 629 -14.29 6.80 -13.50
C LEU A 629 -13.63 5.68 -14.33
N ARG A 630 -12.62 4.97 -13.79
CA ARG A 630 -11.84 3.96 -14.55
C ARG A 630 -11.68 2.62 -13.85
N ARG A 631 -12.50 2.36 -12.84
CA ARG A 631 -12.55 1.09 -12.11
C ARG A 631 -13.99 0.63 -11.91
N VAL A 632 -14.17 -0.67 -11.77
CA VAL A 632 -15.42 -1.23 -11.25
C VAL A 632 -15.28 -1.31 -9.74
N GLU A 633 -16.06 -0.50 -9.04
CA GLU A 633 -16.08 -0.39 -7.57
C GLU A 633 -17.51 -0.60 -7.07
N ALA A 634 -17.66 -1.03 -5.82
CA ALA A 634 -18.94 -1.15 -5.15
C ALA A 634 -18.99 -0.27 -3.91
N CYS A 635 -20.12 0.41 -3.72
CA CYS A 635 -20.45 1.17 -2.53
C CYS A 635 -21.83 0.73 -2.04
N PHE A 636 -21.93 0.36 -0.78
CA PHE A 636 -23.12 -0.28 -0.22
C PHE A 636 -23.55 0.39 1.09
N PRO A 637 -24.88 0.54 1.31
CA PRO A 637 -25.39 1.17 2.52
C PRO A 637 -25.38 0.20 3.71
N ILE A 638 -25.06 0.68 4.89
CA ILE A 638 -25.23 -0.02 6.16
C ILE A 638 -26.57 0.39 6.76
N GLN A 639 -27.65 -0.32 6.38
CA GLN A 639 -29.02 0.05 6.72
C GLN A 639 -29.49 -0.37 8.13
N PRO A 640 -29.14 -1.58 8.65
CA PRO A 640 -29.59 -1.98 9.98
C PRO A 640 -29.12 -0.99 11.05
N LYS A 641 -30.07 -0.46 11.82
CA LYS A 641 -29.83 0.62 12.80
C LYS A 641 -28.65 0.34 13.76
N GLN A 642 -28.57 -0.89 14.28
CA GLN A 642 -27.50 -1.26 15.20
C GLN A 642 -26.12 -1.27 14.52
N LEU A 643 -26.02 -1.84 13.30
CA LEU A 643 -24.77 -1.89 12.55
C LEU A 643 -24.36 -0.50 12.08
N ARG A 644 -25.31 0.33 11.67
CA ARG A 644 -25.09 1.73 11.31
C ARG A 644 -24.56 2.52 12.50
N GLN A 645 -25.16 2.37 13.68
CA GLN A 645 -24.69 3.04 14.88
C GLN A 645 -23.28 2.60 15.27
N GLN A 646 -22.97 1.30 15.18
CA GLN A 646 -21.61 0.80 15.39
C GLN A 646 -20.59 1.52 14.51
N VAL A 647 -20.86 1.69 13.21
CA VAL A 647 -19.93 2.40 12.30
C VAL A 647 -19.82 3.88 12.66
N ILE A 648 -20.90 4.52 13.08
CA ILE A 648 -20.91 5.92 13.56
C ILE A 648 -20.02 6.03 14.82
N ASP A 649 -20.16 5.14 15.75
CA ASP A 649 -19.37 5.12 16.98
C ASP A 649 -17.88 4.86 16.67
N ASP A 650 -17.57 3.93 15.75
CA ASP A 650 -16.21 3.69 15.26
C ASP A 650 -15.61 4.96 14.63
N LEU A 651 -16.36 5.71 13.80
CA LEU A 651 -15.91 6.98 13.22
C LEU A 651 -15.62 8.04 14.29
N HIS A 652 -16.45 8.14 15.31
CA HIS A 652 -16.22 9.08 16.41
C HIS A 652 -14.94 8.78 17.18
N VAL A 653 -14.60 7.51 17.38
CA VAL A 653 -13.31 7.10 18.00
C VAL A 653 -12.12 7.65 17.20
N TYR A 654 -12.18 7.60 15.86
CA TYR A 654 -11.14 8.20 15.01
C TYR A 654 -11.11 9.74 15.10
N LEU A 655 -12.26 10.40 15.29
CA LEU A 655 -12.33 11.87 15.39
C LEU A 655 -11.78 12.41 16.71
N VAL A 656 -11.73 11.60 17.77
CA VAL A 656 -11.20 12.02 19.08
C VAL A 656 -9.78 11.49 19.35
N ASP A 657 -9.16 10.78 18.39
CA ASP A 657 -7.77 10.31 18.53
C ASP A 657 -6.82 11.49 18.71
N ASN A 658 -6.03 11.44 19.80
CA ASN A 658 -5.02 12.43 20.16
C ASN A 658 -3.63 11.81 20.40
N VAL A 659 -3.42 10.58 19.87
CA VAL A 659 -2.15 9.84 19.97
C VAL A 659 -1.51 9.61 18.61
N GLN A 660 -2.31 9.13 17.65
CA GLN A 660 -1.84 8.75 16.31
C GLN A 660 -2.31 9.70 15.21
N ALA A 661 -3.16 10.66 15.55
CA ALA A 661 -3.75 11.58 14.59
C ALA A 661 -2.80 12.73 14.21
N TRP A 662 -2.82 13.06 12.93
CA TRP A 662 -2.16 14.22 12.33
C TRP A 662 -3.19 15.11 11.70
N GLN A 663 -3.11 16.42 11.91
CA GLN A 663 -4.00 17.41 11.30
C GLN A 663 -3.32 18.07 10.11
N LEU A 664 -4.04 18.15 8.99
CA LEU A 664 -3.59 18.86 7.79
C LEU A 664 -3.88 20.35 7.93
N ALA A 665 -2.89 21.19 7.67
CA ALA A 665 -3.02 22.62 7.55
C ALA A 665 -3.25 23.05 6.08
N ALA A 666 -3.70 24.30 5.89
CA ALA A 666 -3.98 24.86 4.56
C ALA A 666 -2.75 24.92 3.62
N ASP A 667 -1.55 24.95 4.17
CA ASP A 667 -0.28 24.94 3.42
C ASP A 667 0.18 23.55 2.97
N GLY A 668 -0.55 22.47 3.35
CA GLY A 668 -0.24 21.08 3.04
C GLY A 668 0.62 20.37 4.07
N ARG A 669 1.05 21.06 5.13
CA ARG A 669 1.82 20.43 6.20
C ARG A 669 0.92 19.69 7.16
N TYR A 670 1.44 18.61 7.71
CA TYR A 670 0.77 17.83 8.76
C TYR A 670 1.43 18.09 10.11
N GLN A 671 0.61 18.36 11.12
CA GLN A 671 1.04 18.50 12.51
C GLN A 671 0.42 17.38 13.33
N ARG A 672 1.23 16.72 14.19
CA ARG A 672 0.70 15.73 15.11
C ARG A 672 -0.22 16.42 16.11
N ILE A 673 -1.36 15.81 16.36
CA ILE A 673 -2.29 16.33 17.38
C ILE A 673 -1.68 16.01 18.73
N GLU A 674 -1.31 17.04 19.48
CA GLU A 674 -0.78 16.89 20.82
C GLU A 674 -1.92 16.78 21.82
N LYS A 675 -1.72 15.93 22.80
CA LYS A 675 -2.66 15.76 23.90
C LYS A 675 -2.64 17.03 24.77
N GLU A 676 -3.77 17.69 24.95
CA GLU A 676 -3.92 18.71 25.96
C GLU A 676 -3.79 18.08 27.37
N SER A 677 -3.17 18.77 28.30
CA SER A 677 -2.76 18.23 29.61
C SER A 677 -3.91 17.62 30.44
N GLU A 678 -5.14 18.05 30.22
CA GLU A 678 -6.33 17.60 30.95
C GLU A 678 -7.20 16.60 30.19
N THR A 679 -6.91 16.31 28.91
CA THR A 679 -7.72 15.37 28.11
C THR A 679 -7.30 13.92 28.35
N GLU A 680 -8.25 13.00 28.26
CA GLU A 680 -7.99 11.58 28.29
C GLU A 680 -7.16 11.15 27.05
N THR A 681 -6.26 10.19 27.22
CA THR A 681 -5.48 9.62 26.10
C THR A 681 -6.38 8.69 25.28
N MET A 682 -6.63 9.07 24.03
CA MET A 682 -7.49 8.32 23.12
C MET A 682 -6.70 7.91 21.87
N CYS A 683 -6.41 6.60 21.78
CA CYS A 683 -5.82 5.97 20.60
C CYS A 683 -6.89 5.12 19.91
N ALA A 684 -7.33 5.54 18.72
CA ALA A 684 -8.44 4.90 18.02
C ALA A 684 -8.22 3.40 17.80
N GLN A 685 -7.06 3.02 17.32
CA GLN A 685 -6.75 1.61 17.04
C GLN A 685 -6.71 0.76 18.30
N SER A 686 -6.18 1.26 19.40
CA SER A 686 -6.13 0.56 20.67
C SER A 686 -7.52 0.41 21.29
N THR A 687 -8.31 1.49 21.25
CA THR A 687 -9.69 1.50 21.77
C THR A 687 -10.57 0.50 21.03
N LEU A 688 -10.53 0.51 19.68
CA LEU A 688 -11.31 -0.44 18.88
C LEU A 688 -10.82 -1.89 19.08
N LEU A 689 -9.50 -2.08 19.25
CA LEU A 689 -8.95 -3.41 19.53
C LEU A 689 -9.47 -3.95 20.87
N GLU A 690 -9.45 -3.14 21.93
CA GLU A 690 -9.93 -3.52 23.26
C GLU A 690 -11.42 -3.80 23.28
N GLN A 691 -12.23 -2.98 22.61
CA GLN A 691 -13.67 -3.15 22.53
C GLN A 691 -14.06 -4.45 21.82
N MET A 692 -13.43 -4.74 20.68
CA MET A 692 -13.81 -5.85 19.81
C MET A 692 -13.13 -7.18 20.18
N ALA A 693 -11.92 -7.16 20.76
CA ALA A 693 -11.25 -8.36 21.24
C ALA A 693 -11.91 -8.95 22.51
N LYS A 694 -12.67 -8.15 23.26
CA LYS A 694 -13.42 -8.60 24.46
C LYS A 694 -14.76 -9.25 24.12
N THR A 695 -15.20 -9.22 22.87
CA THR A 695 -16.50 -9.79 22.44
C THR A 695 -16.35 -11.29 22.16
N TYR A 696 -16.33 -12.11 23.20
CA TYR A 696 -16.48 -13.56 23.21
C TYR A 696 -17.78 -13.95 23.87
#